data_35a6a64a248613562f97f37316fc01ad
#
_entry.id   35a6a64a248613562f97f37316fc01ad
#
_cell.length_a   1.000
_cell.length_b   1.000
_cell.length_c   1.000
_cell.angle_alpha   90.00
_cell.angle_beta   90.00
_cell.angle_gamma   90.00
#
_symmetry.space_group_name_H-M   'P 1'
#
loop_
_entity.id
_entity.type
_entity.pdbx_description
1 polymer ?
#
loop_
_entity_poly.entity_id
_entity_poly.type
_entity_poly.pdbx_seq_one_letter_code
_entity_poly.pdbx_strand_id
1 'polypeptide(L)'
;MRRIISLLLICILLSGCGRATDRTPEKETVPGVDVKTGQWIGRGGSFCLEPASYPANCEFSFTHGGERFYVMVPVNGPARILRGEREICRIDGVFIGACAEEDCFWYADEERGGDGNISVSVHQTDYDGGKMDVKKLQLPQGSYPRSFALAEYGFCLNCSDRLRLFDRTGGFLMDIPHADWAGTLLKSNDGEICFLTKNESSGGTVSKINRETAQLETLFTYSAGTICTGDHLSPFLLIQSDGIYHVNTSGETVPLVIWEECGLAPSGIIQVEEEIDGSYLILSTSAEPMRMRQADPTELKARTRLTLAAIGNVGSLSREVAAFNARSADSYVQLIDLTEGGLDQEQAITLLNTQIASGNGPDMLAFRGNSLSPFPYIRKRMLRDLEADLAAVPDLDVNDLVFARPVKNDCGGLYLLSSDFSVETRLGLRETFGDTDGWSFDTYLALARTTPSDRMVMYNLTREYFLEQSMSRYLRQAINWQDGTCDFDNPDFVRLLQASKDMIETPEDANNMVFGTNLMADGYMATELVLLNRVISLAQYTRRIGKPVSVIGWPTQDGSCGTDITIRPVGILTSSQHPDACLSFLKDWLLHPSEIPGYRPLLEAQLEEARHIKTDAQDEPFAVSLSSPMTEEEIQQFEKMISSIEHTTLYDETVLNIIRSEAAAFLAGQRSAEETARLVQSRVSLYVSEQHN
;
A
#
# COMPACT_ATOMS: atom_id res chain seq x y z
N MET A 1 -32.77 -30.95 16.82
CA MET A 1 -31.98 -30.29 17.90
C MET A 1 -31.00 -29.20 17.43
N ARG A 2 -30.60 -29.15 16.15
CA ARG A 2 -29.75 -28.06 15.61
C ARG A 2 -30.44 -26.73 15.26
N ARG A 3 -31.80 -26.69 15.18
CA ARG A 3 -32.58 -25.48 14.88
C ARG A 3 -33.04 -24.67 16.10
N ILE A 4 -32.84 -25.17 17.30
CA ILE A 4 -33.24 -24.49 18.56
C ILE A 4 -32.07 -23.67 19.15
N ILE A 5 -30.84 -24.00 18.83
CA ILE A 5 -29.65 -23.30 19.33
C ILE A 5 -29.44 -21.97 18.60
N SER A 6 -29.80 -21.86 17.30
CA SER A 6 -29.68 -20.61 16.54
C SER A 6 -30.71 -19.53 16.94
N LEU A 7 -31.85 -19.91 17.53
CA LEU A 7 -32.82 -18.92 17.99
C LEU A 7 -32.50 -18.37 19.40
N LEU A 8 -31.74 -19.09 20.21
CA LEU A 8 -31.34 -18.62 21.55
C LEU A 8 -30.18 -17.60 21.50
N LEU A 9 -29.32 -17.66 20.49
CA LEU A 9 -28.25 -16.65 20.30
C LEU A 9 -28.78 -15.28 19.80
N ILE A 10 -29.87 -15.28 19.06
CA ILE A 10 -30.50 -14.02 18.56
C ILE A 10 -31.27 -13.30 19.68
N CYS A 11 -31.79 -14.00 20.68
CA CYS A 11 -32.48 -13.36 21.81
C CYS A 11 -31.57 -12.74 22.87
N ILE A 12 -30.28 -13.07 22.90
CA ILE A 12 -29.30 -12.48 23.84
C ILE A 12 -28.75 -11.15 23.33
N LEU A 13 -28.82 -10.87 22.03
CA LEU A 13 -28.38 -9.63 21.43
C LEU A 13 -29.45 -8.49 21.39
N LEU A 14 -30.67 -8.76 21.81
CA LEU A 14 -31.79 -7.77 21.77
C LEU A 14 -32.25 -7.27 23.14
N SER A 15 -31.59 -7.61 24.25
CA SER A 15 -32.00 -7.20 25.61
C SER A 15 -31.10 -6.16 26.28
N GLY A 16 -30.30 -5.39 25.51
CA GLY A 16 -29.37 -4.38 25.99
C GLY A 16 -29.83 -2.91 25.85
N CYS A 17 -31.12 -2.60 25.80
CA CYS A 17 -31.60 -1.23 25.90
C CYS A 17 -31.92 -0.87 27.36
N GLY A 18 -30.94 -0.48 28.12
CA GLY A 18 -31.07 0.07 29.48
C GLY A 18 -30.97 1.60 29.46
N ARG A 19 -31.94 2.22 30.07
CA ARG A 19 -32.19 3.65 30.22
C ARG A 19 -30.93 4.47 30.52
N ALA A 20 -30.79 5.58 29.77
CA ALA A 20 -29.90 6.68 30.13
C ALA A 20 -30.30 7.27 31.52
N THR A 21 -29.39 7.13 32.47
CA THR A 21 -29.41 7.94 33.68
C THR A 21 -28.37 9.03 33.54
N ASP A 22 -28.81 10.27 33.65
CA ASP A 22 -27.98 11.46 33.77
C ASP A 22 -26.93 11.26 34.89
N ARG A 23 -25.67 11.02 34.50
CA ARG A 23 -24.54 11.17 35.38
C ARG A 23 -23.55 12.13 34.72
N THR A 24 -23.26 13.21 35.45
CA THR A 24 -22.10 14.07 35.20
C THR A 24 -20.87 13.18 34.98
N PRO A 25 -20.05 13.44 33.91
CA PRO A 25 -18.88 12.60 33.65
C PRO A 25 -17.83 12.87 34.72
N GLU A 26 -17.72 11.96 35.70
CA GLU A 26 -16.45 11.77 36.37
C GLU A 26 -15.41 11.36 35.30
N LYS A 27 -14.25 12.03 35.33
CA LYS A 27 -13.12 11.68 34.50
C LYS A 27 -12.81 10.19 34.70
N GLU A 28 -13.31 9.31 33.84
CA GLU A 28 -12.84 7.93 33.77
C GLU A 28 -11.40 7.94 33.30
N THR A 29 -10.49 7.61 34.20
CA THR A 29 -9.08 7.35 33.90
C THR A 29 -8.98 5.96 33.31
N VAL A 30 -8.56 5.83 32.06
CA VAL A 30 -8.29 4.53 31.41
C VAL A 30 -6.98 3.95 31.95
N PRO A 31 -6.91 2.64 32.21
CA PRO A 31 -5.76 2.00 32.86
C PRO A 31 -4.49 1.94 32.01
N GLY A 32 -3.37 2.40 32.51
CA GLY A 32 -2.02 2.23 31.96
C GLY A 32 -1.11 1.41 32.90
N VAL A 33 0.11 1.11 32.51
CA VAL A 33 1.08 0.37 33.32
C VAL A 33 2.16 1.28 33.87
N ASP A 34 2.39 1.23 35.16
CA ASP A 34 3.64 1.76 35.74
C ASP A 34 4.73 0.72 35.58
N VAL A 35 5.69 1.00 34.70
CA VAL A 35 6.82 0.12 34.38
C VAL A 35 7.66 -0.24 35.61
N LYS A 36 7.71 0.64 36.61
CA LYS A 36 8.48 0.42 37.86
C LYS A 36 7.79 -0.49 38.86
N THR A 37 6.47 -0.49 38.89
CA THR A 37 5.68 -1.24 39.90
C THR A 37 4.89 -2.40 39.30
N GLY A 38 4.80 -2.49 37.96
CA GLY A 38 3.95 -3.49 37.29
C GLY A 38 2.45 -3.25 37.50
N GLN A 39 2.06 -2.14 38.08
CA GLN A 39 0.65 -1.78 38.28
C GLN A 39 0.10 -1.02 37.10
N TRP A 40 -1.09 -1.38 36.69
CA TRP A 40 -1.81 -0.70 35.62
C TRP A 40 -2.34 0.65 36.13
N ILE A 41 -1.90 1.74 35.50
CA ILE A 41 -2.34 3.11 35.81
C ILE A 41 -3.23 3.61 34.67
N GLY A 42 -4.34 4.25 34.99
CA GLY A 42 -5.29 4.76 34.02
C GLY A 42 -4.75 5.88 33.14
N ARG A 43 -4.89 5.74 31.84
CA ARG A 43 -4.91 6.83 30.86
C ARG A 43 -6.04 6.61 29.88
N GLY A 44 -6.91 7.58 29.75
CA GLY A 44 -7.83 7.74 28.64
C GLY A 44 -7.46 9.00 27.89
N GLY A 45 -7.41 8.90 26.60
CA GLY A 45 -7.24 10.05 25.74
C GLY A 45 -7.65 9.70 24.32
N SER A 46 -8.44 10.55 23.70
CA SER A 46 -8.62 10.55 22.26
C SER A 46 -7.31 11.00 21.62
N PHE A 47 -6.89 10.37 20.53
CA PHE A 47 -5.72 10.74 19.77
C PHE A 47 -6.14 11.24 18.39
N CYS A 48 -5.41 12.23 17.87
CA CYS A 48 -5.48 12.68 16.50
C CYS A 48 -4.23 12.23 15.75
N LEU A 49 -4.41 11.79 14.51
CA LEU A 49 -3.32 11.48 13.58
C LEU A 49 -3.10 12.66 12.64
N GLU A 50 -1.85 13.03 12.44
CA GLU A 50 -1.44 14.08 11.51
C GLU A 50 -0.19 13.63 10.73
N PRO A 51 0.03 14.12 9.50
CA PRO A 51 1.25 13.82 8.77
C PRO A 51 2.49 14.30 9.53
N ALA A 52 3.54 13.47 9.58
CA ALA A 52 4.82 13.84 10.18
C ALA A 52 5.87 14.05 9.08
N SER A 53 6.74 15.04 9.26
CA SER A 53 7.92 15.20 8.40
C SER A 53 8.98 14.17 8.80
N TYR A 54 9.40 13.36 7.83
CA TYR A 54 10.41 12.32 8.05
C TYR A 54 11.23 12.14 6.77
N PRO A 55 12.57 12.03 6.83
CA PRO A 55 13.39 11.89 5.64
C PRO A 55 13.06 10.60 4.85
N ALA A 56 12.94 10.70 3.54
CA ALA A 56 12.84 9.53 2.66
C ALA A 56 14.09 8.64 2.80
N ASN A 57 13.94 7.31 2.71
CA ASN A 57 15.00 6.31 2.88
C ASN A 57 15.63 6.26 4.29
N CYS A 58 14.93 6.71 5.32
CA CYS A 58 15.35 6.50 6.71
C CYS A 58 14.88 5.12 7.16
N GLU A 59 15.82 4.25 7.53
CA GLU A 59 15.52 2.89 8.04
C GLU A 59 15.41 2.83 9.56
N PHE A 60 16.03 3.79 10.23
CA PHE A 60 16.10 3.77 11.69
C PHE A 60 16.22 5.21 12.22
N SER A 61 15.58 5.49 13.35
CA SER A 61 15.77 6.76 14.06
C SER A 61 15.92 6.53 15.56
N PHE A 62 16.52 7.50 16.25
CA PHE A 62 16.59 7.56 17.70
C PHE A 62 16.59 9.01 18.16
N THR A 63 16.14 9.23 19.39
CA THR A 63 16.04 10.58 19.97
C THR A 63 17.03 10.72 21.13
N HIS A 64 17.75 11.84 21.18
CA HIS A 64 18.60 12.21 22.28
C HIS A 64 18.55 13.73 22.53
N GLY A 65 18.45 14.13 23.81
CA GLY A 65 18.46 15.56 24.19
C GLY A 65 17.39 16.43 23.54
N GLY A 66 16.27 15.84 23.11
CA GLY A 66 15.21 16.54 22.42
C GLY A 66 15.38 16.64 20.91
N GLU A 67 16.45 16.09 20.36
CA GLU A 67 16.70 16.10 18.93
C GLU A 67 16.63 14.68 18.36
N ARG A 68 16.15 14.56 17.13
CA ARG A 68 16.03 13.29 16.44
C ARG A 68 17.21 13.08 15.49
N PHE A 69 17.71 11.86 15.50
CA PHE A 69 18.79 11.37 14.64
C PHE A 69 18.20 10.35 13.66
N TYR A 70 18.57 10.47 12.40
CA TYR A 70 18.07 9.62 11.32
C TYR A 70 19.21 8.81 10.71
N VAL A 71 19.01 7.50 10.56
CA VAL A 71 19.94 6.64 9.84
C VAL A 71 19.39 6.40 8.45
N MET A 72 20.03 7.04 7.48
CA MET A 72 19.67 6.97 6.07
C MET A 72 20.43 5.83 5.41
N VAL A 73 19.71 4.86 4.85
CA VAL A 73 20.30 3.73 4.12
C VAL A 73 19.82 3.78 2.67
N PRO A 74 20.54 4.51 1.80
CA PRO A 74 20.15 4.63 0.40
C PRO A 74 20.35 3.29 -0.34
N VAL A 75 19.54 3.02 -1.35
CA VAL A 75 19.66 1.81 -2.20
C VAL A 75 21.05 1.72 -2.84
N ASN A 76 21.65 2.85 -3.20
CA ASN A 76 23.00 2.95 -3.75
C ASN A 76 23.78 4.02 -2.97
N GLY A 77 24.85 3.61 -2.30
CA GLY A 77 25.73 4.50 -1.57
C GLY A 77 25.85 4.14 -0.08
N PRO A 78 26.76 4.81 0.65
CA PRO A 78 27.00 4.56 2.07
C PRO A 78 25.81 5.04 2.93
N ALA A 79 25.54 4.31 4.01
CA ALA A 79 24.59 4.77 5.01
C ALA A 79 25.14 6.02 5.72
N ARG A 80 24.22 6.87 6.21
CA ARG A 80 24.56 8.15 6.86
C ARG A 80 23.71 8.37 8.08
N ILE A 81 24.27 9.00 9.09
CA ILE A 81 23.52 9.45 10.28
C ILE A 81 23.37 10.96 10.21
N LEU A 82 22.13 11.43 10.26
CA LEU A 82 21.78 12.84 10.21
C LEU A 82 21.25 13.30 11.58
N ARG A 83 21.58 14.52 11.98
CA ARG A 83 20.92 15.27 13.04
C ARG A 83 20.10 16.38 12.36
N GLY A 84 18.78 16.22 12.32
CA GLY A 84 17.98 17.02 11.41
C GLY A 84 18.41 16.82 9.95
N GLU A 85 18.79 17.89 9.27
CA GLU A 85 19.30 17.83 7.87
C GLU A 85 20.84 17.72 7.78
N ARG A 86 21.55 17.83 8.91
CA ARG A 86 23.00 17.82 8.92
C ARG A 86 23.56 16.41 9.04
N GLU A 87 24.39 15.98 8.07
CA GLU A 87 25.18 14.76 8.18
C GLU A 87 26.23 14.90 9.30
N ILE A 88 26.19 13.97 10.27
CA ILE A 88 27.13 13.90 11.39
C ILE A 88 28.04 12.69 11.30
N CYS A 89 27.61 11.62 10.63
CA CYS A 89 28.40 10.41 10.50
C CYS A 89 28.10 9.72 9.17
N ARG A 90 29.15 9.18 8.54
CA ARG A 90 29.09 8.35 7.34
C ARG A 90 29.52 6.93 7.68
N ILE A 91 28.80 5.94 7.23
CA ILE A 91 29.00 4.52 7.50
C ILE A 91 29.51 3.88 6.22
N ASP A 92 30.74 3.40 6.22
CA ASP A 92 31.40 2.87 5.01
C ASP A 92 31.00 1.40 4.72
N GLY A 93 30.66 0.63 5.75
CA GLY A 93 30.19 -0.75 5.65
C GLY A 93 28.64 -0.87 5.49
N VAL A 94 28.15 -2.12 5.47
CA VAL A 94 26.70 -2.37 5.48
C VAL A 94 26.18 -2.14 6.91
N PHE A 95 25.25 -1.20 7.07
CA PHE A 95 24.65 -0.88 8.35
C PHE A 95 23.89 -2.09 8.93
N ILE A 96 24.11 -2.39 10.23
CA ILE A 96 23.46 -3.50 10.95
C ILE A 96 22.47 -2.98 11.99
N GLY A 97 22.77 -1.85 12.64
CA GLY A 97 21.94 -1.27 13.68
C GLY A 97 22.66 -0.17 14.45
N ALA A 98 21.88 0.62 15.20
CA ALA A 98 22.41 1.67 16.08
C ALA A 98 21.65 1.69 17.41
N CYS A 99 22.32 2.22 18.45
CA CYS A 99 21.75 2.37 19.80
C CYS A 99 22.24 3.67 20.42
N ALA A 100 21.33 4.43 21.03
CA ALA A 100 21.67 5.64 21.80
C ALA A 100 22.00 5.30 23.25
N GLU A 101 22.93 6.04 23.84
CA GLU A 101 23.25 6.13 25.26
C GLU A 101 23.21 7.59 25.71
N GLU A 102 23.51 7.86 26.99
CA GLU A 102 23.39 9.21 27.56
C GLU A 102 24.35 10.24 26.88
N ASP A 103 25.60 9.86 26.61
CA ASP A 103 26.60 10.78 26.08
C ASP A 103 27.07 10.47 24.66
N CYS A 104 26.62 9.38 24.08
CA CYS A 104 27.07 8.91 22.78
C CYS A 104 26.03 7.97 22.11
N PHE A 105 26.25 7.67 20.85
CA PHE A 105 25.55 6.57 20.21
C PHE A 105 26.54 5.54 19.66
N TRP A 106 26.06 4.32 19.52
CA TRP A 106 26.78 3.21 18.94
C TRP A 106 26.11 2.75 17.66
N TYR A 107 26.90 2.44 16.64
CA TYR A 107 26.39 1.76 15.47
C TYR A 107 27.31 0.61 15.07
N ALA A 108 26.76 -0.39 14.40
CA ALA A 108 27.50 -1.52 13.89
C ALA A 108 27.39 -1.56 12.36
N ASP A 109 28.53 -1.86 11.71
CA ASP A 109 28.61 -2.08 10.27
C ASP A 109 29.36 -3.38 9.94
N GLU A 110 29.05 -3.92 8.76
CA GLU A 110 29.63 -5.13 8.20
C GLU A 110 30.54 -4.76 7.02
N GLU A 111 31.76 -5.26 7.05
CA GLU A 111 32.67 -5.23 5.90
C GLU A 111 32.87 -6.63 5.34
N ARG A 112 32.72 -6.80 4.02
CA ARG A 112 32.95 -8.06 3.32
C ARG A 112 34.32 -8.05 2.65
N GLY A 113 35.19 -8.92 3.12
CA GLY A 113 36.50 -9.14 2.50
C GLY A 113 36.37 -9.86 1.16
N GLY A 114 37.34 -9.66 0.25
CA GLY A 114 37.39 -10.35 -1.04
C GLY A 114 37.55 -11.88 -0.94
N ASP A 115 37.86 -12.40 0.23
CA ASP A 115 37.96 -13.82 0.58
C ASP A 115 36.63 -14.40 1.12
N GLY A 116 35.55 -13.60 1.16
CA GLY A 116 34.24 -13.99 1.68
C GLY A 116 34.13 -13.95 3.22
N ASN A 117 35.15 -13.50 3.91
CA ASN A 117 35.10 -13.28 5.36
C ASN A 117 34.32 -11.99 5.68
N ILE A 118 33.51 -12.06 6.73
CA ILE A 118 32.73 -10.94 7.23
C ILE A 118 33.38 -10.45 8.53
N SER A 119 33.69 -9.16 8.59
CA SER A 119 34.09 -8.47 9.81
C SER A 119 33.01 -7.47 10.24
N VAL A 120 32.75 -7.39 11.53
CA VAL A 120 31.83 -6.41 12.10
C VAL A 120 32.61 -5.43 12.94
N SER A 121 32.40 -4.14 12.67
CA SER A 121 32.93 -3.06 13.48
C SER A 121 31.79 -2.39 14.25
N VAL A 122 32.01 -2.14 15.54
CA VAL A 122 31.08 -1.37 16.39
C VAL A 122 31.75 -0.05 16.73
N HIS A 123 31.13 1.02 16.31
CA HIS A 123 31.64 2.38 16.43
C HIS A 123 30.95 3.12 17.56
N GLN A 124 31.71 3.77 18.41
CA GLN A 124 31.22 4.74 19.39
C GLN A 124 31.46 6.16 18.87
N THR A 125 30.41 6.97 18.88
CA THR A 125 30.41 8.30 18.28
C THR A 125 29.67 9.27 19.20
N ASP A 126 30.19 10.46 19.43
CA ASP A 126 29.43 11.50 20.13
C ASP A 126 28.32 12.07 19.25
N TYR A 127 27.41 12.83 19.84
CA TYR A 127 26.24 13.39 19.12
C TYR A 127 26.57 14.53 18.12
N ASP A 128 27.83 14.95 18.04
CA ASP A 128 28.31 15.88 17.03
C ASP A 128 29.08 15.19 15.88
N GLY A 129 29.19 13.85 15.94
CA GLY A 129 29.85 13.01 14.93
C GLY A 129 31.34 12.76 15.20
N GLY A 130 31.84 13.12 16.38
CA GLY A 130 33.21 12.82 16.80
C GLY A 130 33.39 11.32 17.11
N LYS A 131 34.29 10.65 16.39
CA LYS A 131 34.60 9.23 16.64
C LYS A 131 35.32 9.11 17.97
N MET A 132 34.77 8.32 18.90
CA MET A 132 35.32 8.09 20.24
C MET A 132 36.09 6.77 20.29
N ASP A 133 35.52 5.68 19.76
CA ASP A 133 36.14 4.35 19.82
C ASP A 133 35.58 3.44 18.69
N VAL A 134 36.32 2.35 18.38
CA VAL A 134 35.91 1.32 17.42
C VAL A 134 36.30 -0.04 17.96
N LYS A 135 35.34 -0.96 18.06
CA LYS A 135 35.53 -2.34 18.45
C LYS A 135 35.37 -3.25 17.25
N LYS A 136 36.35 -4.10 16.97
CA LYS A 136 36.23 -5.14 15.94
C LYS A 136 35.75 -6.44 16.59
N LEU A 137 34.60 -6.94 16.15
CA LEU A 137 34.00 -8.17 16.63
C LEU A 137 34.42 -9.33 15.73
N GLN A 138 34.91 -10.41 16.31
CA GLN A 138 35.30 -11.61 15.57
C GLN A 138 34.07 -12.52 15.39
N LEU A 139 33.74 -12.80 14.14
CA LEU A 139 32.68 -13.75 13.78
C LEU A 139 33.29 -15.04 13.20
N PRO A 140 32.69 -16.21 13.48
CA PRO A 140 33.04 -17.43 12.76
C PRO A 140 32.71 -17.31 11.27
N GLN A 141 33.47 -18.06 10.46
CA GLN A 141 33.20 -18.14 9.03
C GLN A 141 31.77 -18.63 8.77
N GLY A 142 31.06 -17.93 7.88
CA GLY A 142 29.65 -18.23 7.54
C GLY A 142 28.61 -17.62 8.48
N SER A 143 29.03 -16.81 9.48
CA SER A 143 28.10 -16.03 10.28
C SER A 143 27.69 -14.76 9.55
N TYR A 144 26.37 -14.53 9.45
CA TYR A 144 25.80 -13.35 8.79
C TYR A 144 25.05 -12.51 9.81
N PRO A 145 25.61 -11.35 10.23
CA PRO A 145 24.94 -10.47 11.19
C PRO A 145 23.72 -9.81 10.54
N ARG A 146 22.64 -9.66 11.32
CA ARG A 146 21.34 -9.14 10.84
C ARG A 146 20.81 -7.97 11.65
N SER A 147 21.06 -8.00 12.97
CA SER A 147 20.67 -6.91 13.85
C SER A 147 21.64 -6.80 15.02
N PHE A 148 21.71 -5.59 15.56
CA PHE A 148 22.62 -5.20 16.63
C PHE A 148 21.84 -4.55 17.77
N ALA A 149 22.21 -4.87 18.99
CA ALA A 149 21.68 -4.21 20.17
C ALA A 149 22.77 -4.04 21.25
N LEU A 150 22.58 -3.03 22.09
CA LEU A 150 23.51 -2.68 23.18
C LEU A 150 22.78 -2.76 24.52
N ALA A 151 23.37 -3.52 25.46
CA ALA A 151 22.96 -3.63 26.86
C ALA A 151 24.08 -3.18 27.82
N GLU A 152 23.79 -3.19 29.11
CA GLU A 152 24.79 -2.89 30.12
C GLU A 152 26.03 -3.81 30.05
N TYR A 153 25.81 -5.09 29.76
CA TYR A 153 26.89 -6.09 29.68
C TYR A 153 27.75 -5.98 28.42
N GLY A 154 27.28 -5.29 27.36
CA GLY A 154 27.99 -5.15 26.11
C GLY A 154 27.12 -5.29 24.89
N PHE A 155 27.65 -5.91 23.82
CA PHE A 155 27.00 -5.98 22.52
C PHE A 155 26.32 -7.32 22.29
N CYS A 156 25.17 -7.30 21.64
CA CYS A 156 24.48 -8.47 21.12
C CYS A 156 24.32 -8.36 19.60
N LEU A 157 24.84 -9.36 18.89
CA LEU A 157 24.61 -9.51 17.44
C LEU A 157 23.66 -10.69 17.20
N ASN A 158 22.63 -10.47 16.45
CA ASN A 158 21.81 -11.55 15.91
C ASN A 158 22.47 -12.02 14.60
N CYS A 159 22.90 -13.28 14.56
CA CYS A 159 23.40 -13.97 13.39
C CYS A 159 22.36 -14.98 12.89
N SER A 160 22.57 -15.60 11.75
CA SER A 160 21.57 -16.46 11.11
C SER A 160 21.07 -17.64 11.94
N ASP A 161 21.87 -18.15 12.89
CA ASP A 161 21.59 -19.36 13.66
C ASP A 161 21.82 -19.18 15.19
N ARG A 162 22.25 -17.99 15.62
CA ARG A 162 22.57 -17.71 17.02
C ARG A 162 22.61 -16.23 17.34
N LEU A 163 22.37 -15.90 18.60
CA LEU A 163 22.78 -14.63 19.18
C LEU A 163 24.21 -14.75 19.66
N ARG A 164 25.05 -13.77 19.37
CA ARG A 164 26.43 -13.70 19.80
C ARG A 164 26.63 -12.49 20.70
N LEU A 165 27.06 -12.74 21.94
CA LEU A 165 27.25 -11.73 22.97
C LEU A 165 28.73 -11.40 23.14
N PHE A 166 29.00 -10.10 23.29
CA PHE A 166 30.33 -9.55 23.53
C PHE A 166 30.27 -8.59 24.72
N ASP A 167 31.36 -8.46 25.46
CA ASP A 167 31.50 -7.41 26.44
C ASP A 167 31.71 -6.02 25.77
N ARG A 168 31.73 -4.97 26.57
CA ARG A 168 31.94 -3.59 26.06
C ARG A 168 33.30 -3.34 25.44
N THR A 169 34.27 -4.21 25.63
CA THR A 169 35.60 -4.13 25.00
C THR A 169 35.65 -4.86 23.66
N GLY A 170 34.56 -5.57 23.27
CA GLY A 170 34.50 -6.41 22.08
C GLY A 170 34.97 -7.86 22.33
N GLY A 171 35.22 -8.23 23.57
CA GLY A 171 35.57 -9.60 23.98
C GLY A 171 34.36 -10.51 23.86
N PHE A 172 34.55 -11.69 23.24
CA PHE A 172 33.50 -12.68 23.11
C PHE A 172 33.08 -13.24 24.48
N LEU A 173 31.77 -13.26 24.76
CA LEU A 173 31.21 -13.82 25.99
C LEU A 173 30.59 -15.20 25.74
N MET A 174 29.60 -15.29 24.88
CA MET A 174 28.88 -16.55 24.61
C MET A 174 28.07 -16.52 23.35
N ASP A 175 27.68 -17.71 22.86
CA ASP A 175 26.68 -17.91 21.83
C ASP A 175 25.40 -18.48 22.45
N ILE A 176 24.24 -18.03 21.96
CA ILE A 176 22.91 -18.55 22.28
C ILE A 176 22.27 -19.02 20.98
N PRO A 177 22.11 -20.33 20.75
CA PRO A 177 21.56 -20.84 19.51
C PRO A 177 20.08 -20.53 19.39
N HIS A 178 19.62 -20.28 18.17
CA HIS A 178 18.21 -20.20 17.79
C HIS A 178 17.98 -20.78 16.39
N ALA A 179 16.74 -21.17 16.10
CA ALA A 179 16.37 -21.75 14.82
C ALA A 179 15.70 -20.74 13.86
N ASP A 180 15.37 -19.55 14.36
CA ASP A 180 14.67 -18.55 13.57
C ASP A 180 15.64 -17.59 12.88
N TRP A 181 15.89 -17.83 11.59
CA TRP A 181 16.74 -16.99 10.77
C TRP A 181 16.17 -15.58 10.55
N ALA A 182 14.84 -15.40 10.67
CA ALA A 182 14.14 -14.13 10.49
C ALA A 182 13.94 -13.35 11.79
N GLY A 183 14.38 -13.93 12.94
CA GLY A 183 14.29 -13.29 14.24
C GLY A 183 15.07 -11.99 14.31
N THR A 184 14.66 -11.07 15.17
CA THR A 184 15.29 -9.76 15.36
C THR A 184 15.50 -9.44 16.84
N LEU A 185 16.47 -8.56 17.12
CA LEU A 185 16.70 -8.03 18.47
C LEU A 185 15.75 -6.85 18.72
N LEU A 186 15.20 -6.81 19.91
CA LEU A 186 14.36 -5.73 20.41
C LEU A 186 14.88 -5.31 21.78
N LYS A 187 15.10 -4.01 21.98
CA LYS A 187 15.40 -3.47 23.30
C LYS A 187 14.09 -2.99 23.92
N SER A 188 13.74 -3.53 25.09
CA SER A 188 12.61 -3.05 25.87
C SER A 188 12.90 -1.67 26.46
N ASN A 189 11.86 -0.94 26.86
CA ASN A 189 12.07 0.40 27.44
C ASN A 189 12.80 0.38 28.80
N ASP A 190 12.76 -0.74 29.52
CA ASP A 190 13.57 -0.96 30.76
C ASP A 190 15.04 -1.33 30.48
N GLY A 191 15.45 -1.39 29.21
CA GLY A 191 16.84 -1.58 28.76
C GLY A 191 17.25 -3.02 28.50
N GLU A 192 16.37 -4.00 28.74
CA GLU A 192 16.66 -5.41 28.48
C GLU A 192 16.62 -5.72 26.96
N ILE A 193 17.56 -6.56 26.51
CA ILE A 193 17.54 -7.07 25.13
C ILE A 193 16.71 -8.32 25.07
N CYS A 194 15.71 -8.33 24.21
CA CYS A 194 14.85 -9.46 23.88
C CYS A 194 15.10 -9.94 22.45
N PHE A 195 14.80 -11.21 22.21
CA PHE A 195 14.78 -11.80 20.89
C PHE A 195 13.33 -12.04 20.47
N LEU A 196 12.98 -11.47 19.34
CA LEU A 196 11.65 -11.55 18.74
C LEU A 196 11.67 -12.55 17.60
N THR A 197 10.83 -13.57 17.66
CA THR A 197 10.57 -14.49 16.55
C THR A 197 9.17 -14.26 16.01
N LYS A 198 8.99 -14.45 14.69
CA LYS A 198 7.67 -14.37 14.01
C LYS A 198 7.21 -15.77 13.63
N ASN A 199 5.91 -16.02 13.74
CA ASN A 199 5.28 -17.25 13.26
C ASN A 199 4.57 -17.01 11.94
N GLU A 200 4.14 -18.08 11.24
CA GLU A 200 3.46 -18.03 9.95
C GLU A 200 2.10 -17.30 9.99
N SER A 201 1.51 -17.14 11.18
CA SER A 201 0.20 -16.51 11.39
C SER A 201 0.24 -15.05 11.83
N SER A 202 1.31 -14.31 11.48
CA SER A 202 1.54 -12.89 11.84
C SER A 202 1.72 -12.59 13.34
N GLY A 203 1.74 -13.61 14.20
CA GLY A 203 2.09 -13.50 15.61
C GLY A 203 3.57 -13.76 15.86
N GLY A 204 3.93 -13.96 17.13
CA GLY A 204 5.31 -14.27 17.47
C GLY A 204 5.54 -14.57 18.95
N THR A 205 6.82 -14.68 19.30
CA THR A 205 7.29 -14.90 20.66
C THR A 205 8.34 -13.87 21.02
N VAL A 206 8.20 -13.25 22.18
CA VAL A 206 9.22 -12.41 22.79
C VAL A 206 9.95 -13.23 23.85
N SER A 207 11.27 -13.35 23.71
CA SER A 207 12.11 -14.10 24.64
C SER A 207 13.22 -13.23 25.20
N LYS A 208 13.47 -13.32 26.49
CA LYS A 208 14.64 -12.70 27.11
C LYS A 208 15.88 -13.57 26.95
N ILE A 209 17.04 -12.96 27.05
CA ILE A 209 18.35 -13.59 26.98
C ILE A 209 18.76 -14.01 28.42
N ASN A 210 18.78 -15.32 28.70
CA ASN A 210 19.35 -15.83 29.95
C ASN A 210 20.83 -16.12 29.73
N ARG A 211 21.70 -15.25 30.30
CA ARG A 211 23.16 -15.37 30.18
C ARG A 211 23.76 -16.47 31.09
N GLU A 212 23.07 -16.89 32.14
CA GLU A 212 23.53 -17.97 33.03
C GLU A 212 23.39 -19.34 32.39
N THR A 213 22.27 -19.55 31.68
CA THR A 213 21.96 -20.81 31.01
C THR A 213 22.36 -20.84 29.55
N ALA A 214 22.73 -19.70 28.95
CA ALA A 214 22.96 -19.51 27.54
C ALA A 214 21.73 -19.92 26.67
N GLN A 215 20.53 -19.57 27.13
CA GLN A 215 19.26 -19.92 26.49
C GLN A 215 18.34 -18.71 26.34
N LEU A 216 17.41 -18.83 25.40
CA LEU A 216 16.29 -17.91 25.26
C LEU A 216 15.14 -18.41 26.14
N GLU A 217 14.64 -17.56 27.04
CA GLU A 217 13.48 -17.81 27.88
C GLU A 217 12.28 -17.00 27.37
N THR A 218 11.23 -17.71 26.97
CA THR A 218 10.00 -17.07 26.53
C THR A 218 9.40 -16.20 27.64
N LEU A 219 9.21 -14.93 27.38
CA LEU A 219 8.44 -14.02 28.21
C LEU A 219 6.95 -14.21 27.94
N PHE A 220 6.56 -14.03 26.68
CA PHE A 220 5.17 -14.21 26.24
C PHE A 220 5.10 -14.48 24.73
N THR A 221 3.92 -14.91 24.29
CA THR A 221 3.55 -15.07 22.88
C THR A 221 2.38 -14.17 22.57
N TYR A 222 2.30 -13.70 21.29
CA TYR A 222 1.18 -12.92 20.79
C TYR A 222 0.67 -13.55 19.49
N SER A 223 -0.64 -13.44 19.25
CA SER A 223 -1.31 -14.13 18.13
C SER A 223 -1.22 -13.39 16.80
N ALA A 224 -1.17 -12.05 16.83
CA ALA A 224 -1.09 -11.20 15.66
C ALA A 224 -0.50 -9.84 16.00
N GLY A 225 0.05 -9.14 15.00
CA GLY A 225 0.54 -7.78 15.13
C GLY A 225 2.06 -7.64 15.07
N THR A 226 2.55 -6.45 15.42
CA THR A 226 3.98 -6.12 15.47
C THR A 226 4.33 -5.63 16.88
N ILE A 227 5.38 -6.18 17.46
CA ILE A 227 5.93 -5.72 18.74
C ILE A 227 7.02 -4.68 18.47
N CYS A 228 6.98 -3.56 19.20
CA CYS A 228 7.99 -2.51 19.21
C CYS A 228 8.51 -2.27 20.62
N THR A 229 9.60 -1.51 20.73
CA THR A 229 10.05 -0.92 22.00
C THR A 229 8.91 -0.13 22.62
N GLY A 230 8.77 -0.24 23.93
CA GLY A 230 7.73 0.44 24.69
C GLY A 230 7.97 1.94 24.85
N ASP A 231 7.09 2.55 25.60
CA ASP A 231 7.14 3.95 26.01
C ASP A 231 7.47 4.08 27.51
N HIS A 232 7.34 5.28 28.06
CA HIS A 232 7.61 5.52 29.49
C HIS A 232 6.66 4.76 30.44
N LEU A 233 5.58 4.14 29.93
CA LEU A 233 4.58 3.41 30.71
C LEU A 233 4.70 1.88 30.59
N SER A 234 5.29 1.40 29.50
CA SER A 234 5.28 -0.03 29.18
C SER A 234 6.61 -0.48 28.56
N PRO A 235 7.12 -1.69 28.87
CA PRO A 235 8.33 -2.20 28.24
C PRO A 235 8.19 -2.45 26.74
N PHE A 236 6.96 -2.73 26.27
CA PHE A 236 6.68 -3.02 24.87
C PHE A 236 5.37 -2.37 24.41
N LEU A 237 5.27 -2.09 23.11
CA LEU A 237 4.04 -1.76 22.42
C LEU A 237 3.70 -2.87 21.42
N LEU A 238 2.44 -3.32 21.42
CA LEU A 238 1.88 -4.25 20.43
C LEU A 238 0.95 -3.48 19.51
N ILE A 239 1.28 -3.48 18.22
CA ILE A 239 0.49 -2.86 17.17
C ILE A 239 -0.38 -3.95 16.55
N GLN A 240 -1.69 -3.77 16.61
CA GLN A 240 -2.69 -4.65 16.01
C GLN A 240 -3.58 -3.90 15.03
N SER A 241 -4.43 -4.62 14.31
CA SER A 241 -5.35 -4.03 13.33
C SER A 241 -6.33 -3.03 13.94
N ASP A 242 -6.71 -3.21 15.19
CA ASP A 242 -7.68 -2.40 15.92
C ASP A 242 -7.05 -1.32 16.81
N GLY A 243 -5.73 -1.32 17.04
CA GLY A 243 -5.10 -0.34 17.91
C GLY A 243 -3.63 -0.59 18.23
N ILE A 244 -3.11 0.22 19.15
CA ILE A 244 -1.81 0.03 19.80
C ILE A 244 -2.05 -0.27 21.26
N TYR A 245 -1.32 -1.24 21.78
CA TYR A 245 -1.48 -1.73 23.15
C TYR A 245 -0.14 -1.64 23.90
N HIS A 246 -0.18 -1.16 25.13
CA HIS A 246 0.89 -1.38 26.08
C HIS A 246 0.96 -2.88 26.44
N VAL A 247 2.15 -3.44 26.51
CA VAL A 247 2.37 -4.85 26.86
C VAL A 247 3.40 -4.93 27.96
N ASN A 248 3.05 -5.62 29.05
CA ASN A 248 3.99 -5.90 30.14
C ASN A 248 4.84 -7.16 29.86
N THR A 249 5.77 -7.46 30.74
CA THR A 249 6.67 -8.62 30.60
C THR A 249 5.97 -9.98 30.73
N SER A 250 4.72 -10.02 31.19
CA SER A 250 3.89 -11.26 31.23
C SER A 250 2.97 -11.39 30.00
N GLY A 251 2.99 -10.41 29.07
CA GLY A 251 2.17 -10.42 27.86
C GLY A 251 0.74 -9.92 28.06
N GLU A 252 0.44 -9.32 29.22
CA GLU A 252 -0.85 -8.66 29.43
C GLU A 252 -0.88 -7.34 28.66
N THR A 253 -2.03 -7.05 28.04
CA THR A 253 -2.19 -5.90 27.14
C THR A 253 -3.23 -4.92 27.67
N VAL A 254 -2.97 -3.61 27.48
CA VAL A 254 -3.94 -2.52 27.71
C VAL A 254 -3.90 -1.56 26.52
N PRO A 255 -5.04 -1.12 26.00
CA PRO A 255 -5.07 -0.17 24.90
C PRO A 255 -4.33 1.13 25.23
N LEU A 256 -3.39 1.53 24.38
CA LEU A 256 -2.89 2.89 24.29
C LEU A 256 -3.84 3.72 23.43
N VAL A 257 -4.20 3.21 22.26
CA VAL A 257 -5.13 3.83 21.33
C VAL A 257 -5.93 2.78 20.60
N ILE A 258 -7.20 3.05 20.37
CA ILE A 258 -8.08 2.27 19.49
C ILE A 258 -8.32 3.11 18.23
N TRP A 259 -8.07 2.53 17.06
CA TRP A 259 -8.13 3.26 15.79
C TRP A 259 -9.52 3.83 15.49
N GLU A 260 -10.58 3.14 15.92
CA GLU A 260 -11.95 3.63 15.77
C GLU A 260 -12.15 4.99 16.48
N GLU A 261 -11.50 5.21 17.61
CA GLU A 261 -11.57 6.47 18.36
C GLU A 261 -10.76 7.60 17.70
N CYS A 262 -9.77 7.26 16.86
CA CYS A 262 -8.98 8.21 16.07
C CYS A 262 -9.62 8.52 14.71
N GLY A 263 -10.67 7.80 14.32
CA GLY A 263 -11.27 7.89 13.00
C GLY A 263 -10.43 7.28 11.86
N LEU A 264 -9.31 6.60 12.16
CA LEU A 264 -8.37 6.12 11.17
C LEU A 264 -7.52 4.99 11.74
N ALA A 265 -7.31 3.94 10.93
CA ALA A 265 -6.38 2.84 11.19
C ALA A 265 -5.19 2.92 10.19
N PRO A 266 -3.99 3.30 10.62
CA PRO A 266 -2.82 3.24 9.75
C PRO A 266 -2.48 1.78 9.41
N SER A 267 -2.18 1.49 8.16
CA SER A 267 -1.76 0.15 7.73
C SER A 267 -0.23 0.03 7.63
N GLY A 268 0.26 -1.20 7.74
CA GLY A 268 1.69 -1.51 7.54
C GLY A 268 2.63 -0.86 8.57
N ILE A 269 2.16 -0.58 9.78
CA ILE A 269 2.98 0.02 10.84
C ILE A 269 4.11 -0.95 11.20
N ILE A 270 5.34 -0.45 11.19
CA ILE A 270 6.55 -1.20 11.55
C ILE A 270 7.14 -0.74 12.87
N GLN A 271 6.90 0.52 13.26
CA GLN A 271 7.48 1.10 14.46
C GLN A 271 6.58 2.22 15.00
N VAL A 272 6.54 2.33 16.32
CA VAL A 272 5.91 3.42 17.06
C VAL A 272 6.91 3.91 18.10
N GLU A 273 7.18 5.20 18.12
CA GLU A 273 8.12 5.82 19.05
C GLU A 273 7.45 6.96 19.81
N GLU A 274 7.57 6.98 21.13
CA GLU A 274 7.16 8.13 21.93
C GLU A 274 8.12 9.31 21.73
N GLU A 275 7.56 10.50 21.49
CA GLU A 275 8.29 11.76 21.39
C GLU A 275 8.30 12.47 22.75
N ILE A 276 9.22 13.44 22.91
CA ILE A 276 9.42 14.16 24.19
C ILE A 276 8.18 14.91 24.65
N ASP A 277 7.34 15.37 23.71
CA ASP A 277 6.11 16.07 24.01
C ASP A 277 4.94 15.11 24.38
N GLY A 278 5.22 13.79 24.43
CA GLY A 278 4.23 12.75 24.70
C GLY A 278 3.36 12.39 23.50
N SER A 279 3.67 12.90 22.32
CA SER A 279 3.13 12.40 21.05
C SER A 279 3.87 11.12 20.61
N TYR A 280 3.33 10.42 19.62
CA TYR A 280 3.96 9.22 19.07
C TYR A 280 4.21 9.40 17.58
N LEU A 281 5.44 9.10 17.14
CA LEU A 281 5.75 8.94 15.73
C LEU A 281 5.41 7.51 15.30
N ILE A 282 4.64 7.39 14.22
CA ILE A 282 4.23 6.12 13.62
C ILE A 282 4.93 6.00 12.28
N LEU A 283 5.75 4.96 12.12
CA LEU A 283 6.42 4.61 10.87
C LEU A 283 5.72 3.43 10.21
N SER A 284 5.53 3.49 8.89
CA SER A 284 4.83 2.49 8.11
C SER A 284 5.58 2.15 6.82
N THR A 285 5.48 0.90 6.35
CA THR A 285 5.97 0.47 5.04
C THR A 285 5.08 0.91 3.88
N SER A 286 3.82 1.20 4.15
CA SER A 286 2.78 1.46 3.14
C SER A 286 2.26 2.89 3.15
N ALA A 287 2.66 3.71 4.14
CA ALA A 287 2.24 5.09 4.28
C ALA A 287 3.42 5.97 4.71
N GLU A 288 3.33 7.27 4.44
CA GLU A 288 4.26 8.24 5.02
C GLU A 288 4.14 8.26 6.54
N PRO A 289 5.21 8.64 7.25
CA PRO A 289 5.20 8.76 8.70
C PRO A 289 4.06 9.66 9.19
N MET A 290 3.45 9.26 10.28
CA MET A 290 2.37 9.99 10.94
C MET A 290 2.76 10.31 12.39
N ARG A 291 2.26 11.43 12.89
CA ARG A 291 2.33 11.77 14.32
C ARG A 291 0.96 11.54 14.96
N MET A 292 0.94 10.80 16.04
CA MET A 292 -0.23 10.60 16.89
C MET A 292 -0.10 11.48 18.14
N ARG A 293 -0.93 12.49 18.25
CA ARG A 293 -0.98 13.39 19.43
C ARG A 293 -2.24 13.18 20.23
N GLN A 294 -2.14 13.40 21.52
CA GLN A 294 -3.31 13.41 22.38
C GLN A 294 -4.23 14.59 22.00
N ALA A 295 -5.52 14.30 21.80
CA ALA A 295 -6.54 15.30 21.47
C ALA A 295 -7.46 15.57 22.66
N ASP A 296 -8.04 16.76 22.72
CA ASP A 296 -9.15 17.03 23.65
C ASP A 296 -10.36 16.19 23.22
N PRO A 297 -10.95 15.37 24.11
CA PRO A 297 -12.16 14.60 23.77
C PRO A 297 -13.33 15.45 23.26
N THR A 298 -13.36 16.75 23.55
CA THR A 298 -14.38 17.68 23.06
C THR A 298 -14.09 18.16 21.63
N GLU A 299 -12.84 18.10 21.17
CA GLU A 299 -12.41 18.55 19.84
C GLU A 299 -13.07 17.72 18.72
N LEU A 300 -13.04 16.39 18.82
CA LEU A 300 -13.66 15.51 17.83
C LEU A 300 -15.20 15.55 17.92
N LYS A 301 -15.78 15.69 19.12
CA LYS A 301 -17.23 15.75 19.29
C LYS A 301 -17.88 16.98 18.69
N ALA A 302 -17.14 18.07 18.50
CA ALA A 302 -17.64 19.30 17.87
C ALA A 302 -17.69 19.22 16.35
N ARG A 303 -17.00 18.25 15.72
CA ARG A 303 -16.91 18.08 14.26
C ARG A 303 -18.01 17.15 13.74
N THR A 304 -18.41 17.35 12.49
CA THR A 304 -19.28 16.40 11.78
C THR A 304 -18.47 15.14 11.46
N ARG A 305 -18.90 13.99 11.97
CA ARG A 305 -18.32 12.69 11.64
C ARG A 305 -18.84 12.24 10.28
N LEU A 306 -17.93 11.94 9.36
CA LEU A 306 -18.19 11.31 8.07
C LEU A 306 -17.67 9.88 8.10
N THR A 307 -18.36 8.96 7.45
CA THR A 307 -17.92 7.56 7.33
C THR A 307 -17.55 7.24 5.89
N LEU A 308 -16.35 6.70 5.68
CA LEU A 308 -15.82 6.24 4.40
C LEU A 308 -15.51 4.76 4.50
N ALA A 309 -16.30 3.90 3.82
CA ALA A 309 -16.05 2.47 3.84
C ALA A 309 -15.23 2.01 2.62
N ALA A 310 -14.34 1.07 2.86
CA ALA A 310 -13.52 0.37 1.86
C ALA A 310 -13.54 -1.13 2.11
N ILE A 311 -13.12 -1.92 1.12
CA ILE A 311 -12.91 -3.37 1.24
C ILE A 311 -11.45 -3.64 0.93
N GLY A 312 -10.64 -3.77 1.99
CA GLY A 312 -9.19 -3.96 1.90
C GLY A 312 -8.43 -2.81 1.23
N ASN A 313 -7.11 -2.92 1.20
CA ASN A 313 -6.21 -2.00 0.49
C ASN A 313 -6.39 -0.51 0.83
N VAL A 314 -6.47 -0.20 2.12
CA VAL A 314 -6.74 1.16 2.62
C VAL A 314 -5.48 2.01 2.85
N GLY A 315 -4.26 1.48 2.66
CA GLY A 315 -2.99 2.11 3.08
C GLY A 315 -2.80 3.56 2.63
N SER A 316 -2.89 3.84 1.32
CA SER A 316 -2.75 5.22 0.82
C SER A 316 -3.92 6.12 1.27
N LEU A 317 -5.13 5.56 1.27
CA LEU A 317 -6.33 6.28 1.70
C LEU A 317 -6.28 6.68 3.18
N SER A 318 -5.69 5.84 4.03
CA SER A 318 -5.48 6.14 5.45
C SER A 318 -4.68 7.43 5.65
N ARG A 319 -3.60 7.61 4.89
CA ARG A 319 -2.78 8.83 4.94
C ARG A 319 -3.57 10.07 4.47
N GLU A 320 -4.30 9.94 3.38
CA GLU A 320 -5.07 11.02 2.79
C GLU A 320 -6.19 11.47 3.73
N VAL A 321 -6.86 10.52 4.38
CA VAL A 321 -7.86 10.77 5.41
C VAL A 321 -7.23 11.43 6.65
N ALA A 322 -6.08 10.96 7.12
CA ALA A 322 -5.37 11.57 8.25
C ALA A 322 -5.01 13.04 7.95
N ALA A 323 -4.51 13.29 6.73
CA ALA A 323 -4.15 14.63 6.31
C ALA A 323 -5.36 15.58 6.25
N PHE A 324 -6.50 15.10 5.76
CA PHE A 324 -7.75 15.86 5.81
C PHE A 324 -8.20 16.13 7.26
N ASN A 325 -8.23 15.09 8.09
CA ASN A 325 -8.67 15.20 9.49
C ASN A 325 -7.81 16.19 10.29
N ALA A 326 -6.53 16.32 9.96
CA ALA A 326 -5.63 17.29 10.57
C ALA A 326 -5.91 18.74 10.12
N ARG A 327 -6.36 18.94 8.87
CA ARG A 327 -6.61 20.27 8.30
C ARG A 327 -8.04 20.78 8.55
N SER A 328 -9.02 19.88 8.59
CA SER A 328 -10.44 20.23 8.68
C SER A 328 -10.85 20.54 10.12
N ALA A 329 -11.45 21.71 10.34
CA ALA A 329 -11.99 22.11 11.64
C ALA A 329 -13.45 21.66 11.86
N ASP A 330 -14.22 21.47 10.78
CA ASP A 330 -15.67 21.30 10.83
C ASP A 330 -16.13 19.84 10.73
N SER A 331 -15.30 18.99 10.15
CA SER A 331 -15.60 17.56 9.95
C SER A 331 -14.37 16.69 10.09
N TYR A 332 -14.59 15.40 10.31
CA TYR A 332 -13.54 14.38 10.21
C TYR A 332 -14.10 13.13 9.55
N VAL A 333 -13.24 12.41 8.84
CA VAL A 333 -13.58 11.16 8.16
C VAL A 333 -13.12 9.99 9.02
N GLN A 334 -14.03 9.09 9.32
CA GLN A 334 -13.72 7.76 9.84
C GLN A 334 -13.63 6.79 8.67
N LEU A 335 -12.43 6.27 8.45
CA LEU A 335 -12.19 5.22 7.46
C LEU A 335 -12.51 3.85 8.09
N ILE A 336 -13.30 3.07 7.38
CA ILE A 336 -13.74 1.74 7.82
C ILE A 336 -13.29 0.72 6.78
N ASP A 337 -12.37 -0.16 7.13
CA ASP A 337 -12.07 -1.34 6.32
C ASP A 337 -13.00 -2.48 6.72
N LEU A 338 -13.89 -2.86 5.82
CA LEU A 338 -14.88 -3.91 6.07
C LEU A 338 -14.28 -5.33 6.08
N THR A 339 -13.01 -5.50 5.72
CA THR A 339 -12.28 -6.77 5.87
C THR A 339 -11.58 -6.89 7.23
N GLU A 340 -11.57 -5.84 8.01
CA GLU A 340 -11.11 -5.88 9.40
C GLU A 340 -11.91 -6.91 10.21
N GLY A 341 -11.23 -7.69 11.02
CA GLY A 341 -11.87 -8.80 11.73
C GLY A 341 -11.94 -10.13 10.96
N GLY A 342 -11.28 -10.22 9.78
CA GLY A 342 -11.09 -11.47 9.04
C GLY A 342 -12.25 -11.85 8.12
N LEU A 343 -13.10 -10.89 7.74
CA LEU A 343 -14.09 -11.13 6.69
C LEU A 343 -13.40 -11.25 5.33
N ASP A 344 -13.85 -12.20 4.52
CA ASP A 344 -13.48 -12.23 3.11
C ASP A 344 -14.23 -11.14 2.32
N GLN A 345 -13.82 -10.92 1.08
CA GLN A 345 -14.38 -9.88 0.22
C GLN A 345 -15.90 -10.05 0.02
N GLU A 346 -16.41 -11.26 -0.18
CA GLU A 346 -17.83 -11.52 -0.43
C GLU A 346 -18.66 -11.25 0.84
N GLN A 347 -18.16 -11.65 1.99
CA GLN A 347 -18.76 -11.36 3.29
C GLN A 347 -18.80 -9.86 3.57
N ALA A 348 -17.71 -9.13 3.28
CA ALA A 348 -17.62 -7.69 3.43
C ALA A 348 -18.61 -6.94 2.53
N ILE A 349 -18.75 -7.35 1.25
CA ILE A 349 -19.76 -6.81 0.31
C ILE A 349 -21.18 -7.07 0.83
N THR A 350 -21.45 -8.28 1.34
CA THR A 350 -22.75 -8.64 1.89
C THR A 350 -23.10 -7.80 3.11
N LEU A 351 -22.14 -7.59 4.01
CA LEU A 351 -22.27 -6.71 5.17
C LEU A 351 -22.60 -5.27 4.75
N LEU A 352 -21.80 -4.71 3.84
CA LEU A 352 -22.00 -3.36 3.29
C LEU A 352 -23.41 -3.20 2.72
N ASN A 353 -23.83 -4.12 1.84
CA ASN A 353 -25.16 -4.06 1.22
C ASN A 353 -26.28 -4.15 2.26
N THR A 354 -26.10 -4.93 3.32
CA THR A 354 -27.06 -5.04 4.42
C THR A 354 -27.14 -3.74 5.22
N GLN A 355 -26.01 -3.10 5.50
CA GLN A 355 -25.95 -1.81 6.18
C GLN A 355 -26.64 -0.71 5.35
N ILE A 356 -26.37 -0.64 4.04
CA ILE A 356 -27.03 0.33 3.14
C ILE A 356 -28.55 0.08 3.10
N ALA A 357 -28.97 -1.17 2.93
CA ALA A 357 -30.38 -1.52 2.86
C ALA A 357 -31.15 -1.23 4.16
N SER A 358 -30.49 -1.30 5.31
CA SER A 358 -31.07 -0.96 6.62
C SER A 358 -31.04 0.53 6.95
N GLY A 359 -30.47 1.37 6.07
CA GLY A 359 -30.31 2.82 6.31
C GLY A 359 -29.15 3.18 7.22
N ASN A 360 -28.28 2.22 7.57
CA ASN A 360 -27.07 2.40 8.37
C ASN A 360 -25.79 2.34 7.52
N GLY A 361 -25.91 2.63 6.21
CA GLY A 361 -24.77 2.67 5.32
C GLY A 361 -23.81 3.81 5.63
N PRO A 362 -22.55 3.76 5.14
CA PRO A 362 -21.58 4.84 5.26
C PRO A 362 -22.02 6.07 4.44
N ASP A 363 -21.34 7.20 4.63
CA ASP A 363 -21.56 8.39 3.80
C ASP A 363 -20.92 8.26 2.42
N MET A 364 -19.75 7.61 2.36
CA MET A 364 -18.93 7.46 1.15
C MET A 364 -18.42 6.03 1.00
N LEU A 365 -18.17 5.63 -0.25
CA LEU A 365 -17.55 4.36 -0.61
C LEU A 365 -16.26 4.60 -1.38
N ALA A 366 -15.20 3.91 -0.99
CA ALA A 366 -13.93 3.86 -1.73
C ALA A 366 -13.88 2.59 -2.61
N PHE A 367 -13.61 2.79 -3.88
CA PHE A 367 -13.50 1.71 -4.86
C PHE A 367 -12.02 1.49 -5.18
N ARG A 368 -11.44 0.38 -4.67
CA ARG A 368 -10.02 0.09 -4.70
C ARG A 368 -9.75 -1.20 -5.46
N GLY A 369 -9.19 -1.07 -6.67
CA GLY A 369 -8.93 -2.24 -7.52
C GLY A 369 -10.19 -3.08 -7.75
N ASN A 370 -10.05 -4.39 -7.67
CA ASN A 370 -11.14 -5.34 -7.88
C ASN A 370 -11.94 -5.67 -6.61
N SER A 371 -11.69 -4.95 -5.50
CA SER A 371 -12.34 -5.27 -4.22
C SER A 371 -13.82 -4.91 -4.19
N LEU A 372 -14.19 -3.81 -4.82
CA LEU A 372 -15.57 -3.32 -4.87
C LEU A 372 -15.85 -2.66 -6.22
N SER A 373 -16.83 -3.17 -6.96
CA SER A 373 -17.27 -2.57 -8.23
C SER A 373 -18.24 -1.42 -7.99
N PRO A 374 -18.07 -0.24 -8.61
CA PRO A 374 -19.02 0.86 -8.47
C PRO A 374 -20.33 0.65 -9.26
N PHE A 375 -20.31 -0.15 -10.31
CA PHE A 375 -21.42 -0.26 -11.27
C PHE A 375 -22.75 -0.72 -10.66
N PRO A 376 -22.83 -1.71 -9.75
CA PRO A 376 -24.07 -2.06 -9.09
C PRO A 376 -24.70 -0.90 -8.29
N TYR A 377 -23.85 -0.07 -7.65
CA TYR A 377 -24.30 1.08 -6.88
C TYR A 377 -24.79 2.23 -7.77
N ILE A 378 -24.11 2.46 -8.91
CA ILE A 378 -24.52 3.46 -9.92
C ILE A 378 -25.87 3.07 -10.53
N ARG A 379 -26.02 1.84 -11.01
CA ARG A 379 -27.28 1.35 -11.64
C ARG A 379 -28.48 1.39 -10.70
N LYS A 380 -28.26 1.08 -9.42
CA LYS A 380 -29.29 1.19 -8.38
C LYS A 380 -29.49 2.61 -7.85
N ARG A 381 -28.83 3.61 -8.46
CA ARG A 381 -28.89 5.03 -8.06
C ARG A 381 -28.55 5.26 -6.59
N MET A 382 -27.64 4.45 -6.06
CA MET A 382 -27.14 4.56 -4.69
C MET A 382 -26.01 5.59 -4.57
N LEU A 383 -25.31 5.90 -5.67
CA LEU A 383 -24.29 6.94 -5.72
C LEU A 383 -24.89 8.25 -6.26
N ARG A 384 -24.43 9.36 -5.68
CA ARG A 384 -24.78 10.72 -6.07
C ARG A 384 -24.02 11.10 -7.34
N ASP A 385 -24.70 11.73 -8.31
CA ASP A 385 -24.04 12.37 -9.43
C ASP A 385 -23.39 13.67 -8.94
N LEU A 386 -22.08 13.76 -9.07
CA LEU A 386 -21.26 14.83 -8.50
C LEU A 386 -21.09 16.03 -9.46
N GLU A 387 -21.56 15.96 -10.70
CA GLU A 387 -21.27 16.99 -11.71
C GLU A 387 -21.80 18.37 -11.30
N ALA A 388 -23.07 18.42 -10.90
CA ALA A 388 -23.68 19.68 -10.48
C ALA A 388 -23.14 20.19 -9.14
N ASP A 389 -22.84 19.26 -8.23
CA ASP A 389 -22.32 19.58 -6.90
C ASP A 389 -20.90 20.16 -6.99
N LEU A 390 -20.02 19.53 -7.82
CA LEU A 390 -18.66 20.01 -8.03
C LEU A 390 -18.63 21.33 -8.80
N ALA A 391 -19.54 21.51 -9.78
CA ALA A 391 -19.66 22.78 -10.49
C ALA A 391 -20.10 23.95 -9.58
N ALA A 392 -20.72 23.69 -8.46
CA ALA A 392 -21.09 24.67 -7.45
C ALA A 392 -19.97 25.00 -6.45
N VAL A 393 -18.88 24.20 -6.45
CA VAL A 393 -17.73 24.40 -5.54
C VAL A 393 -16.89 25.59 -6.05
N PRO A 394 -16.66 26.62 -5.22
CA PRO A 394 -15.81 27.75 -5.61
C PRO A 394 -14.39 27.27 -5.96
N ASP A 395 -13.81 27.90 -6.98
CA ASP A 395 -12.43 27.67 -7.46
C ASP A 395 -12.15 26.25 -8.01
N LEU A 396 -13.19 25.52 -8.41
CA LEU A 396 -13.05 24.22 -9.08
C LEU A 396 -13.83 24.22 -10.40
N ASP A 397 -13.14 23.92 -11.50
CA ASP A 397 -13.81 23.68 -12.80
C ASP A 397 -13.86 22.16 -13.04
N VAL A 398 -15.07 21.63 -13.19
CA VAL A 398 -15.30 20.20 -13.50
C VAL A 398 -14.65 19.79 -14.83
N ASN A 399 -14.50 20.72 -15.78
CA ASN A 399 -13.83 20.45 -17.04
C ASN A 399 -12.31 20.25 -16.91
N ASP A 400 -11.73 20.67 -15.79
CA ASP A 400 -10.32 20.43 -15.46
C ASP A 400 -10.07 19.07 -14.81
N LEU A 401 -11.11 18.27 -14.55
CA LEU A 401 -10.94 16.89 -14.08
C LEU A 401 -10.52 15.99 -15.24
N VAL A 402 -9.27 15.55 -15.24
CA VAL A 402 -8.65 14.73 -16.31
C VAL A 402 -9.43 13.43 -16.54
N PHE A 403 -9.94 12.83 -15.48
CA PHE A 403 -10.69 11.58 -15.50
C PHE A 403 -12.20 11.74 -15.75
N ALA A 404 -12.74 12.97 -15.82
CA ALA A 404 -14.19 13.19 -15.93
C ALA A 404 -14.78 12.57 -17.20
N ARG A 405 -14.13 12.75 -18.35
CA ARG A 405 -14.57 12.15 -19.62
C ARG A 405 -14.53 10.62 -19.57
N PRO A 406 -13.41 9.96 -19.21
CA PRO A 406 -13.36 8.50 -19.02
C PRO A 406 -14.42 7.95 -18.07
N VAL A 407 -14.62 8.58 -16.92
CA VAL A 407 -15.64 8.16 -15.94
C VAL A 407 -17.05 8.29 -16.51
N LYS A 408 -17.36 9.41 -17.18
CA LYS A 408 -18.69 9.62 -17.80
C LYS A 408 -18.95 8.61 -18.91
N ASN A 409 -17.95 8.28 -19.72
CA ASN A 409 -18.09 7.26 -20.78
C ASN A 409 -18.42 5.88 -20.19
N ASP A 410 -17.77 5.49 -19.09
CA ASP A 410 -17.95 4.16 -18.49
C ASP A 410 -19.18 4.09 -17.57
N CYS A 411 -19.49 5.17 -16.85
CA CYS A 411 -20.52 5.20 -15.80
C CYS A 411 -21.83 5.88 -16.20
N GLY A 412 -21.87 6.61 -17.33
CA GLY A 412 -23.03 7.38 -17.77
C GLY A 412 -23.28 8.67 -17.00
N GLY A 413 -22.35 9.09 -16.10
CA GLY A 413 -22.38 10.31 -15.30
C GLY A 413 -21.13 10.42 -14.44
N LEU A 414 -20.99 11.51 -13.68
CA LEU A 414 -19.83 11.75 -12.81
C LEU A 414 -20.14 11.33 -11.37
N TYR A 415 -20.20 10.02 -11.12
CA TYR A 415 -20.50 9.44 -9.79
C TYR A 415 -19.25 9.24 -8.92
N LEU A 416 -18.08 9.34 -9.51
CA LEU A 416 -16.80 8.94 -8.94
C LEU A 416 -15.79 10.07 -9.07
N LEU A 417 -15.05 10.34 -7.99
CA LEU A 417 -13.95 11.30 -7.97
C LEU A 417 -12.68 10.61 -7.46
N SER A 418 -11.54 10.94 -8.05
CA SER A 418 -10.20 10.50 -7.61
C SER A 418 -9.28 11.71 -7.52
N SER A 419 -8.41 11.75 -6.49
CA SER A 419 -7.40 12.82 -6.35
C SER A 419 -6.33 12.72 -7.43
N ASP A 420 -6.01 11.50 -7.81
CA ASP A 420 -4.93 11.15 -8.72
C ASP A 420 -5.31 9.98 -9.62
N PHE A 421 -4.41 9.68 -10.54
CA PHE A 421 -4.53 8.54 -11.42
C PHE A 421 -3.16 7.96 -11.78
N SER A 422 -3.17 6.75 -12.30
CA SER A 422 -2.05 6.15 -13.02
C SER A 422 -2.53 5.66 -14.40
N VAL A 423 -1.59 5.34 -15.27
CA VAL A 423 -1.89 4.84 -16.60
C VAL A 423 -1.15 3.53 -16.81
N GLU A 424 -1.89 2.45 -17.05
CA GLU A 424 -1.33 1.21 -17.53
C GLU A 424 -1.48 1.15 -19.04
N THR A 425 -0.36 1.06 -19.76
CA THR A 425 -0.34 1.07 -21.21
C THR A 425 0.75 0.18 -21.78
N ARG A 426 0.79 0.02 -23.10
CA ARG A 426 1.87 -0.67 -23.79
C ARG A 426 2.61 0.26 -24.72
N LEU A 427 3.94 0.13 -24.70
CA LEU A 427 4.82 0.77 -25.66
C LEU A 427 5.16 -0.23 -26.77
N GLY A 428 5.25 0.26 -28.01
CA GLY A 428 5.72 -0.49 -29.16
C GLY A 428 6.73 0.31 -29.95
N LEU A 429 7.72 -0.36 -30.58
CA LEU A 429 8.70 0.34 -31.42
C LEU A 429 8.03 0.95 -32.65
N ARG A 430 8.31 2.21 -32.98
CA ARG A 430 7.79 2.87 -34.19
C ARG A 430 8.18 2.15 -35.49
N GLU A 431 9.30 1.47 -35.51
CA GLU A 431 9.71 0.63 -36.66
C GLU A 431 8.74 -0.54 -36.92
N THR A 432 8.05 -1.05 -35.88
CA THR A 432 7.09 -2.16 -35.99
C THR A 432 5.66 -1.66 -36.15
N PHE A 433 5.25 -0.67 -35.39
CA PHE A 433 3.85 -0.23 -35.27
C PHE A 433 3.54 1.08 -36.03
N GLY A 434 4.57 1.83 -36.43
CA GLY A 434 4.38 3.19 -36.95
C GLY A 434 4.14 4.22 -35.85
N ASP A 435 3.78 5.44 -36.26
CA ASP A 435 3.35 6.52 -35.36
C ASP A 435 1.83 6.39 -35.14
N THR A 436 1.43 5.57 -34.18
CA THR A 436 0.03 5.28 -33.85
C THR A 436 -0.18 5.35 -32.34
N ASP A 437 -1.42 5.55 -31.90
CA ASP A 437 -1.87 5.52 -30.52
C ASP A 437 -2.80 4.34 -30.20
N GLY A 438 -2.92 3.38 -31.16
CA GLY A 438 -3.69 2.16 -30.99
C GLY A 438 -3.30 1.09 -32.00
N TRP A 439 -3.76 -0.13 -31.78
CA TRP A 439 -3.60 -1.28 -32.67
C TRP A 439 -4.73 -2.30 -32.48
N SER A 440 -5.04 -3.02 -33.57
CA SER A 440 -6.16 -3.95 -33.54
C SER A 440 -5.74 -5.33 -33.04
N PHE A 441 -6.74 -6.08 -32.55
CA PHE A 441 -6.58 -7.48 -32.19
C PHE A 441 -6.16 -8.34 -33.39
N ASP A 442 -6.60 -8.00 -34.62
CA ASP A 442 -6.12 -8.66 -35.84
C ASP A 442 -4.63 -8.42 -36.09
N THR A 443 -4.14 -7.21 -35.80
CA THR A 443 -2.69 -6.89 -35.85
C THR A 443 -1.93 -7.74 -34.82
N TYR A 444 -2.45 -7.88 -33.60
CA TYR A 444 -1.88 -8.77 -32.59
C TYR A 444 -1.76 -10.21 -33.09
N LEU A 445 -2.85 -10.78 -33.62
CA LEU A 445 -2.86 -12.15 -34.14
C LEU A 445 -1.91 -12.36 -35.33
N ALA A 446 -1.78 -11.35 -36.21
CA ALA A 446 -0.86 -11.38 -37.33
C ALA A 446 0.61 -11.39 -36.84
N LEU A 447 0.95 -10.54 -35.89
CA LEU A 447 2.27 -10.51 -35.25
C LEU A 447 2.57 -11.82 -34.53
N ALA A 448 1.64 -12.34 -33.74
CA ALA A 448 1.80 -13.59 -33.00
C ALA A 448 2.14 -14.79 -33.91
N ARG A 449 1.52 -14.85 -35.10
CA ARG A 449 1.80 -15.90 -36.11
C ARG A 449 3.16 -15.78 -36.78
N THR A 450 3.71 -14.59 -36.88
CA THR A 450 4.97 -14.31 -37.57
C THR A 450 6.16 -14.16 -36.62
N THR A 451 5.91 -14.01 -35.34
CA THR A 451 6.94 -13.90 -34.30
C THR A 451 7.64 -15.26 -34.12
N PRO A 452 8.98 -15.34 -34.20
CA PRO A 452 9.74 -16.55 -33.96
C PRO A 452 9.48 -17.11 -32.55
N SER A 453 9.66 -18.43 -32.38
CA SER A 453 9.36 -19.11 -31.09
C SER A 453 10.29 -18.72 -29.95
N ASP A 454 11.43 -18.09 -30.22
CA ASP A 454 12.37 -17.52 -29.24
C ASP A 454 12.05 -16.06 -28.88
N ARG A 455 10.97 -15.49 -29.40
CA ARG A 455 10.51 -14.13 -29.22
C ARG A 455 9.02 -14.09 -28.90
N MET A 456 8.52 -12.95 -28.44
CA MET A 456 7.12 -12.79 -28.11
C MET A 456 6.57 -11.41 -28.48
N VAL A 457 5.28 -11.34 -28.72
CA VAL A 457 4.60 -10.06 -28.93
C VAL A 457 4.44 -9.32 -27.60
N MET A 458 4.02 -10.05 -26.57
CA MET A 458 3.80 -9.56 -25.20
C MET A 458 4.50 -10.49 -24.21
N TYR A 459 5.26 -9.92 -23.26
CA TYR A 459 6.07 -10.68 -22.31
C TYR A 459 5.26 -11.18 -21.11
N ASN A 460 5.49 -12.43 -20.71
CA ASN A 460 5.03 -13.07 -19.46
C ASN A 460 3.55 -12.90 -19.14
N LEU A 461 2.67 -12.97 -20.13
CA LEU A 461 1.23 -12.95 -19.88
C LEU A 461 0.70 -14.35 -19.63
N THR A 462 0.12 -14.57 -18.44
CA THR A 462 -0.67 -15.78 -18.19
C THR A 462 -1.99 -15.75 -18.95
N ARG A 463 -2.58 -16.93 -19.14
CA ARG A 463 -3.88 -17.11 -19.81
C ARG A 463 -4.96 -16.26 -19.18
N GLU A 464 -5.05 -16.30 -17.84
CA GLU A 464 -6.04 -15.54 -17.08
C GLU A 464 -5.79 -14.04 -17.19
N TYR A 465 -4.53 -13.59 -17.02
CA TYR A 465 -4.21 -12.16 -17.07
C TYR A 465 -4.48 -11.56 -18.45
N PHE A 466 -4.11 -12.26 -19.53
CA PHE A 466 -4.42 -11.80 -20.88
C PHE A 466 -5.93 -11.72 -21.12
N LEU A 467 -6.69 -12.74 -20.68
CA LEU A 467 -8.13 -12.76 -20.79
C LEU A 467 -8.76 -11.58 -20.03
N GLU A 468 -8.35 -11.37 -18.80
CA GLU A 468 -8.85 -10.28 -17.95
C GLU A 468 -8.59 -8.90 -18.57
N GLN A 469 -7.36 -8.64 -18.98
CA GLN A 469 -7.00 -7.36 -19.58
C GLN A 469 -7.72 -7.12 -20.92
N SER A 470 -7.92 -8.17 -21.71
CA SER A 470 -8.70 -8.07 -22.94
C SER A 470 -10.19 -7.86 -22.67
N MET A 471 -10.72 -8.50 -21.60
CA MET A 471 -12.12 -8.39 -21.23
C MET A 471 -12.51 -6.99 -20.76
N SER A 472 -11.69 -6.31 -19.98
CA SER A 472 -11.99 -4.96 -19.50
C SER A 472 -12.38 -4.01 -20.66
N ARG A 473 -11.78 -4.21 -21.84
CA ARG A 473 -12.06 -3.45 -23.07
C ARG A 473 -13.18 -4.04 -23.91
N TYR A 474 -13.21 -5.37 -24.03
CA TYR A 474 -14.24 -6.08 -24.78
C TYR A 474 -15.66 -5.89 -24.21
N LEU A 475 -15.79 -5.84 -22.87
CA LEU A 475 -17.07 -5.66 -22.19
C LEU A 475 -17.80 -4.37 -22.58
N ARG A 476 -17.05 -3.30 -22.92
CA ARG A 476 -17.63 -1.99 -23.32
C ARG A 476 -18.51 -2.10 -24.57
N GLN A 477 -18.13 -2.95 -25.51
CA GLN A 477 -18.88 -3.16 -26.74
C GLN A 477 -19.78 -4.39 -26.69
N ALA A 478 -19.47 -5.37 -25.84
CA ALA A 478 -20.24 -6.60 -25.72
C ALA A 478 -21.53 -6.43 -24.90
N ILE A 479 -21.64 -5.37 -24.07
CA ILE A 479 -22.79 -5.15 -23.19
C ILE A 479 -23.42 -3.79 -23.44
N ASN A 480 -24.70 -3.79 -23.74
CA ASN A 480 -25.54 -2.60 -23.74
C ASN A 480 -26.38 -2.56 -22.46
N TRP A 481 -25.89 -1.80 -21.48
CA TRP A 481 -26.57 -1.65 -20.19
C TRP A 481 -27.89 -0.88 -20.28
N GLN A 482 -28.07 -0.02 -21.31
CA GLN A 482 -29.31 0.74 -21.52
C GLN A 482 -30.43 -0.12 -22.01
N ASP A 483 -30.09 -1.10 -22.85
CA ASP A 483 -31.08 -2.01 -23.43
C ASP A 483 -31.18 -3.35 -22.67
N GLY A 484 -30.30 -3.55 -21.67
CA GLY A 484 -30.23 -4.79 -20.90
C GLY A 484 -29.82 -6.02 -21.75
N THR A 485 -28.96 -5.80 -22.78
CA THR A 485 -28.52 -6.84 -23.72
C THR A 485 -27.02 -7.03 -23.73
N CYS A 486 -26.55 -8.18 -24.19
CA CYS A 486 -25.15 -8.46 -24.41
C CYS A 486 -24.94 -9.41 -25.60
N ASP A 487 -23.70 -9.41 -26.14
CA ASP A 487 -23.30 -10.26 -27.26
C ASP A 487 -21.93 -10.88 -27.01
N PHE A 488 -21.91 -12.15 -26.58
CA PHE A 488 -20.72 -12.97 -26.38
C PHE A 488 -20.71 -14.22 -27.27
N ASP A 489 -21.84 -14.62 -27.87
CA ASP A 489 -21.91 -15.77 -28.79
C ASP A 489 -21.55 -15.32 -30.20
N ASN A 490 -20.36 -14.77 -30.38
CA ASN A 490 -19.88 -14.25 -31.66
C ASN A 490 -18.42 -14.66 -31.94
N PRO A 491 -17.97 -14.58 -33.21
CA PRO A 491 -16.63 -15.01 -33.61
C PRO A 491 -15.49 -14.22 -32.95
N ASP A 492 -15.69 -12.97 -32.59
CA ASP A 492 -14.66 -12.13 -31.99
C ASP A 492 -14.33 -12.58 -30.57
N PHE A 493 -15.36 -12.87 -29.77
CA PHE A 493 -15.16 -13.42 -28.43
C PHE A 493 -14.50 -14.81 -28.46
N VAL A 494 -14.92 -15.67 -29.42
CA VAL A 494 -14.30 -16.98 -29.62
C VAL A 494 -12.82 -16.87 -29.96
N ARG A 495 -12.43 -15.93 -30.86
CA ARG A 495 -11.02 -15.68 -31.19
C ARG A 495 -10.21 -15.17 -30.00
N LEU A 496 -10.82 -14.34 -29.14
CA LEU A 496 -10.18 -13.82 -27.95
C LEU A 496 -9.93 -14.93 -26.92
N LEU A 497 -10.90 -15.83 -26.69
CA LEU A 497 -10.72 -17.01 -25.86
C LEU A 497 -9.59 -17.92 -26.41
N GLN A 498 -9.55 -18.14 -27.72
CA GLN A 498 -8.49 -18.94 -28.35
C GLN A 498 -7.12 -18.31 -28.16
N ALA A 499 -6.98 -16.99 -28.36
CA ALA A 499 -5.72 -16.27 -28.14
C ALA A 499 -5.27 -16.33 -26.69
N SER A 500 -6.17 -16.27 -25.70
CA SER A 500 -5.80 -16.41 -24.29
C SER A 500 -5.18 -17.78 -23.98
N LYS A 501 -5.66 -18.84 -24.64
CA LYS A 501 -5.12 -20.20 -24.47
C LYS A 501 -3.68 -20.35 -24.97
N ASP A 502 -3.26 -19.51 -25.92
CA ASP A 502 -1.92 -19.52 -26.47
C ASP A 502 -0.88 -18.84 -25.56
N MET A 503 -1.33 -18.19 -24.46
CA MET A 503 -0.47 -17.60 -23.45
C MET A 503 0.13 -18.67 -22.52
N ILE A 504 1.13 -18.28 -21.71
CA ILE A 504 1.75 -19.18 -20.71
C ILE A 504 0.72 -19.62 -19.66
N GLU A 505 0.88 -20.83 -19.16
CA GLU A 505 -0.09 -21.41 -18.22
C GLU A 505 0.09 -20.84 -16.82
N THR A 506 1.32 -20.82 -16.34
CA THR A 506 1.66 -20.33 -15.00
C THR A 506 2.81 -19.33 -15.02
N PRO A 507 2.97 -18.46 -13.99
CA PRO A 507 4.12 -17.57 -13.87
C PRO A 507 5.46 -18.34 -13.78
N GLU A 508 5.48 -19.57 -13.29
CA GLU A 508 6.66 -20.42 -13.20
C GLU A 508 7.17 -20.82 -14.60
N ASP A 509 6.29 -20.97 -15.58
CA ASP A 509 6.66 -21.24 -16.97
C ASP A 509 7.47 -20.09 -17.58
N ALA A 510 7.33 -18.89 -17.04
CA ALA A 510 8.10 -17.71 -17.41
C ALA A 510 9.57 -17.75 -16.95
N ASN A 511 9.92 -18.56 -15.95
CA ASN A 511 11.29 -18.63 -15.41
C ASN A 511 12.33 -19.18 -16.41
N ASN A 512 11.89 -19.80 -17.48
CA ASN A 512 12.77 -20.26 -18.57
C ASN A 512 12.99 -19.22 -19.68
N MET A 513 12.47 -18.01 -19.51
CA MET A 513 12.53 -16.95 -20.51
C MET A 513 13.77 -16.07 -20.37
N VAL A 514 14.10 -15.36 -21.44
CA VAL A 514 15.26 -14.45 -21.49
C VAL A 514 15.05 -13.30 -20.52
N PHE A 515 15.98 -13.12 -19.61
CA PHE A 515 16.03 -11.96 -18.74
C PHE A 515 17.00 -10.93 -19.32
N GLY A 516 16.56 -9.72 -19.50
CA GLY A 516 17.39 -8.61 -19.98
C GLY A 516 16.80 -7.26 -19.58
N THR A 517 17.65 -6.26 -19.50
CA THR A 517 17.22 -4.92 -19.08
C THR A 517 16.44 -4.16 -20.16
N ASN A 518 16.50 -4.60 -21.43
CA ASN A 518 15.90 -3.89 -22.57
C ASN A 518 15.38 -4.82 -23.66
N LEU A 519 14.56 -5.81 -23.28
CA LEU A 519 14.08 -6.87 -24.17
C LEU A 519 13.39 -6.38 -25.44
N MET A 520 12.71 -5.21 -25.38
CA MET A 520 12.05 -4.63 -26.54
C MET A 520 13.08 -4.02 -27.52
N ALA A 521 14.07 -3.29 -27.02
CA ALA A 521 15.13 -2.72 -27.87
C ALA A 521 16.01 -3.81 -28.51
N ASP A 522 16.20 -4.92 -27.80
CA ASP A 522 16.97 -6.09 -28.26
C ASP A 522 16.16 -7.02 -29.20
N GLY A 523 14.86 -6.70 -29.40
CA GLY A 523 13.98 -7.41 -30.33
C GLY A 523 13.45 -8.75 -29.84
N TYR A 524 13.53 -9.05 -28.52
CA TYR A 524 12.96 -10.26 -27.95
C TYR A 524 11.46 -10.14 -27.71
N MET A 525 10.94 -8.92 -27.52
CA MET A 525 9.51 -8.65 -27.44
C MET A 525 9.11 -7.47 -28.31
N ALA A 526 7.88 -7.51 -28.85
CA ALA A 526 7.38 -6.45 -29.70
C ALA A 526 6.79 -5.25 -28.92
N THR A 527 6.21 -5.52 -27.76
CA THR A 527 5.58 -4.52 -26.91
C THR A 527 5.94 -4.68 -25.46
N GLU A 528 6.07 -3.58 -24.71
CA GLU A 528 6.34 -3.56 -23.28
C GLU A 528 5.14 -2.96 -22.52
N LEU A 529 4.70 -3.66 -21.47
CA LEU A 529 3.73 -3.15 -20.52
C LEU A 529 4.41 -2.17 -19.57
N VAL A 530 3.85 -0.98 -19.42
CA VAL A 530 4.39 0.07 -18.54
C VAL A 530 3.30 0.63 -17.64
N LEU A 531 3.67 0.91 -16.39
CA LEU A 531 2.84 1.59 -15.41
C LEU A 531 3.37 3.00 -15.19
N LEU A 532 2.55 3.99 -15.48
CA LEU A 532 2.87 5.40 -15.34
C LEU A 532 2.12 5.96 -14.13
N ASN A 533 2.81 6.13 -13.03
CA ASN A 533 2.28 6.70 -11.79
C ASN A 533 2.89 8.09 -11.45
N ARG A 534 3.78 8.58 -12.29
CA ARG A 534 4.40 9.91 -12.23
C ARG A 534 4.46 10.50 -13.62
N VAL A 535 4.38 11.82 -13.74
CA VAL A 535 4.45 12.51 -15.04
C VAL A 535 5.72 12.18 -15.84
N ILE A 536 6.85 11.98 -15.14
CA ILE A 536 8.14 11.63 -15.77
C ILE A 536 8.24 10.16 -16.22
N SER A 537 7.34 9.27 -15.76
CA SER A 537 7.48 7.83 -15.99
C SER A 537 7.57 7.47 -17.47
N LEU A 538 6.76 8.09 -18.33
CA LEU A 538 6.81 7.82 -19.78
C LEU A 538 8.18 8.18 -20.36
N ALA A 539 8.73 9.34 -20.00
CA ALA A 539 10.07 9.75 -20.43
C ALA A 539 11.16 8.78 -19.95
N GLN A 540 11.07 8.29 -18.71
CA GLN A 540 12.00 7.30 -18.17
C GLN A 540 11.97 5.99 -18.95
N TYR A 541 10.78 5.47 -19.29
CA TYR A 541 10.66 4.26 -20.11
C TYR A 541 11.21 4.47 -21.52
N THR A 542 10.87 5.57 -22.20
CA THR A 542 11.34 5.87 -23.55
C THR A 542 12.85 6.03 -23.61
N ARG A 543 13.44 6.72 -22.63
CA ARG A 543 14.91 6.88 -22.51
C ARG A 543 15.61 5.54 -22.25
N ARG A 544 15.05 4.69 -21.37
CA ARG A 544 15.58 3.35 -21.11
C ARG A 544 15.56 2.47 -22.35
N ILE A 545 14.48 2.50 -23.14
CA ILE A 545 14.37 1.75 -24.40
C ILE A 545 15.39 2.27 -25.43
N GLY A 546 15.63 3.58 -25.48
CA GLY A 546 16.63 4.20 -26.35
C GLY A 546 16.31 4.15 -27.85
N LYS A 547 15.07 3.77 -28.21
CA LYS A 547 14.55 3.76 -29.59
C LYS A 547 13.21 4.51 -29.64
N PRO A 548 12.81 5.06 -30.82
CA PRO A 548 11.51 5.69 -30.97
C PRO A 548 10.37 4.70 -30.68
N VAL A 549 9.47 5.10 -29.79
CA VAL A 549 8.30 4.30 -29.39
C VAL A 549 7.00 5.04 -29.63
N SER A 550 5.92 4.29 -29.82
CA SER A 550 4.54 4.75 -29.77
C SER A 550 3.86 4.17 -28.53
N VAL A 551 2.97 4.95 -27.92
CA VAL A 551 2.05 4.49 -26.87
C VAL A 551 0.86 3.85 -27.57
N ILE A 552 0.82 2.52 -27.62
CA ILE A 552 -0.15 1.79 -28.43
C ILE A 552 -1.29 1.15 -27.61
N GLY A 553 -1.14 1.09 -26.28
CA GLY A 553 -2.11 0.45 -25.41
C GLY A 553 -2.30 -1.06 -25.64
N TRP A 554 -3.36 -1.62 -25.09
CA TRP A 554 -3.80 -2.97 -25.37
C TRP A 554 -4.47 -3.04 -26.74
N PRO A 555 -4.40 -4.19 -27.44
CA PRO A 555 -5.09 -4.33 -28.72
C PRO A 555 -6.63 -4.28 -28.52
N THR A 556 -7.31 -3.49 -29.32
CA THR A 556 -8.76 -3.37 -29.34
C THR A 556 -9.36 -4.02 -30.59
N GLN A 557 -10.67 -4.22 -30.64
CA GLN A 557 -11.29 -4.81 -31.82
C GLN A 557 -11.21 -3.91 -33.06
N ASP A 558 -11.37 -2.61 -32.85
CA ASP A 558 -11.40 -1.59 -33.92
C ASP A 558 -10.05 -0.89 -34.16
N GLY A 559 -9.04 -1.21 -33.36
CA GLY A 559 -7.71 -0.57 -33.45
C GLY A 559 -7.63 0.82 -32.81
N SER A 560 -8.63 1.21 -32.04
CA SER A 560 -8.64 2.45 -31.24
C SER A 560 -7.61 2.41 -30.11
N CYS A 561 -7.44 3.54 -29.42
CA CYS A 561 -6.55 3.63 -28.27
C CYS A 561 -6.96 2.63 -27.17
N GLY A 562 -6.08 1.70 -26.87
CA GLY A 562 -6.27 0.70 -25.82
C GLY A 562 -5.62 1.07 -24.47
N THR A 563 -5.30 2.36 -24.30
CA THR A 563 -4.77 2.91 -23.05
C THR A 563 -5.93 3.40 -22.19
N ASP A 564 -5.96 2.94 -20.94
CA ASP A 564 -6.99 3.32 -19.96
C ASP A 564 -6.36 4.05 -18.78
N ILE A 565 -7.14 4.93 -18.16
CA ILE A 565 -6.76 5.59 -16.90
C ILE A 565 -7.18 4.72 -15.71
N THR A 566 -6.26 4.47 -14.82
CA THR A 566 -6.54 3.76 -13.55
C THR A 566 -6.77 4.79 -12.47
N ILE A 567 -7.95 4.77 -11.88
CA ILE A 567 -8.35 5.63 -10.77
C ILE A 567 -8.67 4.80 -9.52
N ARG A 568 -8.54 5.42 -8.37
CA ARG A 568 -8.91 4.85 -7.07
C ARG A 568 -10.03 5.69 -6.44
N PRO A 569 -11.23 5.67 -7.04
CA PRO A 569 -12.20 6.69 -6.77
C PRO A 569 -12.97 6.49 -5.47
N VAL A 570 -13.58 7.59 -5.03
CA VAL A 570 -14.59 7.65 -3.96
C VAL A 570 -15.89 8.16 -4.55
N GLY A 571 -17.02 7.58 -4.11
CA GLY A 571 -18.37 8.02 -4.42
C GLY A 571 -19.16 8.34 -3.15
N ILE A 572 -20.06 9.33 -3.21
CA ILE A 572 -20.96 9.69 -2.11
C ILE A 572 -22.26 8.90 -2.25
N LEU A 573 -22.69 8.25 -1.16
CA LEU A 573 -23.99 7.58 -1.15
C LEU A 573 -25.13 8.59 -1.12
N THR A 574 -26.20 8.34 -1.89
CA THR A 574 -27.42 9.19 -1.90
C THR A 574 -28.12 9.21 -0.55
N SER A 575 -27.87 8.23 0.31
CA SER A 575 -28.39 8.14 1.68
C SER A 575 -27.63 8.98 2.70
N SER A 576 -26.42 9.53 2.35
CA SER A 576 -25.66 10.36 3.26
C SER A 576 -26.45 11.56 3.73
N GLN A 577 -26.40 11.84 5.03
CA GLN A 577 -27.01 13.02 5.66
C GLN A 577 -26.08 14.25 5.62
N HIS A 578 -24.84 14.09 5.17
CA HIS A 578 -23.79 15.09 5.20
C HIS A 578 -23.12 15.33 3.82
N PRO A 579 -23.89 15.48 2.72
CA PRO A 579 -23.31 15.54 1.39
C PRO A 579 -22.33 16.72 1.19
N ASP A 580 -22.61 17.90 1.79
CA ASP A 580 -21.74 19.06 1.67
C ASP A 580 -20.39 18.84 2.39
N ALA A 581 -20.40 18.19 3.54
CA ALA A 581 -19.17 17.84 4.25
C ALA A 581 -18.37 16.75 3.49
N CYS A 582 -19.05 15.78 2.85
CA CYS A 582 -18.42 14.82 1.96
C CYS A 582 -17.74 15.52 0.74
N LEU A 583 -18.42 16.50 0.14
CA LEU A 583 -17.84 17.31 -0.95
C LEU A 583 -16.63 18.13 -0.48
N SER A 584 -16.65 18.63 0.74
CA SER A 584 -15.49 19.32 1.34
C SER A 584 -14.28 18.38 1.45
N PHE A 585 -14.50 17.14 1.90
CA PHE A 585 -13.44 16.11 1.90
C PHE A 585 -12.95 15.81 0.48
N LEU A 586 -13.84 15.56 -0.47
CA LEU A 586 -13.46 15.23 -1.86
C LEU A 586 -12.70 16.38 -2.52
N LYS A 587 -13.06 17.63 -2.26
CA LYS A 587 -12.32 18.81 -2.76
C LYS A 587 -10.91 18.87 -2.16
N ASP A 588 -10.79 18.75 -0.83
CA ASP A 588 -9.48 18.76 -0.17
C ASP A 588 -8.61 17.62 -0.70
N TRP A 589 -9.19 16.43 -0.85
CA TRP A 589 -8.50 15.27 -1.38
C TRP A 589 -8.03 15.46 -2.82
N LEU A 590 -8.85 16.01 -3.70
CA LEU A 590 -8.50 16.35 -5.09
C LEU A 590 -7.33 17.32 -5.19
N LEU A 591 -7.20 18.23 -4.23
CA LEU A 591 -6.13 19.24 -4.20
C LEU A 591 -4.82 18.74 -3.59
N HIS A 592 -4.78 17.50 -3.07
CA HIS A 592 -3.59 16.89 -2.45
C HIS A 592 -3.30 15.49 -3.02
N PRO A 593 -3.02 15.39 -4.34
CA PRO A 593 -2.77 14.10 -5.00
C PRO A 593 -1.44 13.47 -4.55
N SER A 594 -1.38 12.14 -4.55
CA SER A 594 -0.18 11.36 -4.22
C SER A 594 0.55 10.81 -5.45
N GLU A 595 -0.13 10.74 -6.60
CA GLU A 595 0.41 10.28 -7.88
C GLU A 595 0.23 11.38 -8.95
N ILE A 596 -0.12 11.01 -10.20
CA ILE A 596 -0.41 11.99 -11.25
C ILE A 596 -1.72 12.71 -10.91
N PRO A 597 -1.73 14.03 -10.77
CA PRO A 597 -2.92 14.77 -10.35
C PRO A 597 -4.12 14.56 -11.28
N GLY A 598 -5.27 14.26 -10.69
CA GLY A 598 -6.54 14.19 -11.39
C GLY A 598 -7.13 15.57 -11.78
N TYR A 599 -6.57 16.66 -11.23
CA TYR A 599 -6.98 18.03 -11.48
C TYR A 599 -5.94 18.75 -12.34
N ARG A 600 -6.32 19.25 -13.51
CA ARG A 600 -5.44 19.80 -14.57
C ARG A 600 -4.49 20.89 -14.09
N PRO A 601 -4.90 21.90 -13.29
CA PRO A 601 -3.96 22.93 -12.83
C PRO A 601 -2.80 22.35 -12.00
N LEU A 602 -3.02 21.30 -11.22
CA LEU A 602 -1.97 20.62 -10.46
C LEU A 602 -1.10 19.75 -11.39
N LEU A 603 -1.69 19.11 -12.40
CA LEU A 603 -0.96 18.36 -13.41
C LEU A 603 -0.02 19.26 -14.19
N GLU A 604 -0.49 20.43 -14.63
CA GLU A 604 0.33 21.44 -15.32
C GLU A 604 1.49 21.95 -14.44
N ALA A 605 1.23 22.16 -13.14
CA ALA A 605 2.28 22.52 -12.19
C ALA A 605 3.34 21.41 -12.04
N GLN A 606 2.94 20.12 -11.97
CA GLN A 606 3.89 19.00 -11.94
C GLN A 606 4.68 18.87 -13.26
N LEU A 607 4.06 19.10 -14.41
CA LEU A 607 4.76 19.09 -15.70
C LEU A 607 5.77 20.23 -15.78
N GLU A 608 5.44 21.42 -15.26
CA GLU A 608 6.38 22.53 -15.19
C GLU A 608 7.55 22.23 -14.25
N GLU A 609 7.29 21.60 -13.10
CA GLU A 609 8.35 21.12 -12.21
C GLU A 609 9.25 20.10 -12.91
N ALA A 610 8.67 19.18 -13.69
CA ALA A 610 9.40 18.15 -14.42
C ALA A 610 10.35 18.74 -15.49
N ARG A 611 10.11 19.96 -15.99
CA ARG A 611 11.05 20.72 -16.85
C ARG A 611 12.30 21.19 -16.11
N HIS A 612 12.25 21.27 -14.77
CA HIS A 612 13.28 21.92 -13.95
C HIS A 612 13.86 21.02 -12.87
N ILE A 613 13.59 19.70 -12.92
CA ILE A 613 14.15 18.73 -11.96
C ILE A 613 15.67 18.87 -11.91
N LYS A 614 16.20 19.10 -10.70
CA LYS A 614 17.66 19.08 -10.47
C LYS A 614 18.10 17.64 -10.25
N THR A 615 18.99 17.14 -11.09
CA THR A 615 19.67 15.88 -10.87
C THR A 615 20.86 16.10 -9.94
N ASP A 616 20.97 15.32 -8.88
CA ASP A 616 22.18 15.30 -8.05
C ASP A 616 23.33 14.72 -8.86
N ALA A 617 24.43 15.46 -8.94
CA ALA A 617 25.63 15.08 -9.71
C ALA A 617 26.37 13.83 -9.17
N GLN A 618 25.87 13.20 -8.11
CA GLN A 618 26.41 11.98 -7.49
C GLN A 618 25.71 10.69 -7.96
N ASP A 619 24.62 10.81 -8.72
CA ASP A 619 23.93 9.64 -9.28
C ASP A 619 24.76 8.99 -10.40
N GLU A 620 24.66 7.67 -10.53
CA GLU A 620 25.25 6.95 -11.65
C GLU A 620 24.76 7.52 -13.00
N PRO A 621 25.61 7.53 -14.06
CA PRO A 621 25.24 8.15 -15.36
C PRO A 621 23.92 7.65 -15.93
N PHE A 622 23.55 6.39 -15.67
CA PHE A 622 22.27 5.81 -16.10
C PHE A 622 21.09 6.38 -15.31
N ALA A 623 21.21 6.46 -13.98
CA ALA A 623 20.18 7.04 -13.12
C ALA A 623 19.98 8.54 -13.40
N VAL A 624 21.06 9.29 -13.63
CA VAL A 624 21.02 10.70 -14.05
C VAL A 624 20.27 10.86 -15.36
N SER A 625 20.51 9.99 -16.36
CA SER A 625 19.81 10.03 -17.65
C SER A 625 18.29 9.80 -17.49
N LEU A 626 17.88 8.89 -16.59
CA LEU A 626 16.47 8.63 -16.33
C LEU A 626 15.78 9.74 -15.55
N SER A 627 16.50 10.43 -14.67
CA SER A 627 15.98 11.48 -13.79
C SER A 627 16.21 12.89 -14.32
N SER A 628 16.74 13.05 -15.53
CA SER A 628 16.97 14.37 -16.14
C SER A 628 15.65 15.07 -16.46
N PRO A 629 15.66 16.43 -16.55
CA PRO A 629 14.49 17.22 -16.91
C PRO A 629 13.77 16.68 -18.16
N MET A 630 12.45 16.75 -18.15
CA MET A 630 11.66 16.39 -19.36
C MET A 630 11.87 17.42 -20.47
N THR A 631 12.05 16.90 -21.67
CA THR A 631 12.07 17.75 -22.87
C THR A 631 10.64 18.15 -23.28
N GLU A 632 10.52 19.19 -24.08
CA GLU A 632 9.22 19.62 -24.60
C GLU A 632 8.52 18.53 -25.43
N GLU A 633 9.30 17.73 -26.18
CA GLU A 633 8.77 16.60 -26.95
C GLU A 633 8.20 15.50 -26.04
N GLU A 634 8.87 15.18 -24.92
CA GLU A 634 8.39 14.20 -23.95
C GLU A 634 7.13 14.67 -23.22
N ILE A 635 7.04 15.97 -22.92
CA ILE A 635 5.83 16.57 -22.33
C ILE A 635 4.67 16.49 -23.33
N GLN A 636 4.88 16.88 -24.57
CA GLN A 636 3.86 16.80 -25.61
C GLN A 636 3.40 15.35 -25.86
N GLN A 637 4.31 14.39 -25.82
CA GLN A 637 3.96 12.97 -25.92
C GLN A 637 3.09 12.51 -24.74
N PHE A 638 3.41 12.94 -23.52
CA PHE A 638 2.61 12.65 -22.34
C PHE A 638 1.21 13.28 -22.44
N GLU A 639 1.13 14.57 -22.78
CA GLU A 639 -0.15 15.29 -22.93
C GLU A 639 -1.02 14.70 -24.06
N LYS A 640 -0.41 14.32 -25.19
CA LYS A 640 -1.10 13.60 -26.27
C LYS A 640 -1.70 12.30 -25.78
N MET A 641 -0.92 11.51 -25.04
CA MET A 641 -1.38 10.24 -24.44
C MET A 641 -2.59 10.48 -23.53
N ILE A 642 -2.48 11.40 -22.56
CA ILE A 642 -3.58 11.69 -21.62
C ILE A 642 -4.84 12.16 -22.36
N SER A 643 -4.68 12.98 -23.39
CA SER A 643 -5.81 13.50 -24.17
C SER A 643 -6.51 12.42 -25.01
N SER A 644 -5.82 11.34 -25.36
CA SER A 644 -6.39 10.22 -26.12
C SER A 644 -7.16 9.20 -25.29
N ILE A 645 -7.06 9.25 -23.96
CA ILE A 645 -7.72 8.29 -23.08
C ILE A 645 -9.23 8.58 -23.01
N GLU A 646 -10.03 7.58 -23.36
CA GLU A 646 -11.49 7.64 -23.38
C GLU A 646 -12.15 6.88 -22.23
N HIS A 647 -11.41 5.99 -21.57
CA HIS A 647 -11.97 5.03 -20.63
C HIS A 647 -11.11 4.85 -19.39
N THR A 648 -11.73 4.32 -18.33
CA THR A 648 -11.05 3.90 -17.11
C THR A 648 -10.78 2.39 -17.14
N THR A 649 -9.95 1.90 -16.21
CA THR A 649 -9.79 0.46 -15.98
C THR A 649 -10.94 -0.16 -15.18
N LEU A 650 -11.99 0.59 -14.88
CA LEU A 650 -13.17 0.09 -14.17
C LEU A 650 -14.01 -0.83 -15.06
N TYR A 651 -14.47 -1.93 -14.51
CA TYR A 651 -15.37 -2.88 -15.18
C TYR A 651 -16.32 -3.55 -14.16
N ASP A 652 -17.34 -4.21 -14.67
CA ASP A 652 -18.27 -4.97 -13.84
C ASP A 652 -17.63 -6.31 -13.44
N GLU A 653 -17.16 -6.41 -12.20
CA GLU A 653 -16.47 -7.58 -11.67
C GLU A 653 -17.36 -8.84 -11.68
N THR A 654 -18.67 -8.69 -11.53
CA THR A 654 -19.60 -9.84 -11.60
C THR A 654 -19.58 -10.47 -12.99
N VAL A 655 -19.57 -9.64 -14.04
CA VAL A 655 -19.49 -10.13 -15.42
C VAL A 655 -18.14 -10.81 -15.66
N LEU A 656 -17.05 -10.20 -15.21
CA LEU A 656 -15.71 -10.78 -15.38
C LEU A 656 -15.59 -12.12 -14.63
N ASN A 657 -16.15 -12.24 -13.43
CA ASN A 657 -16.17 -13.49 -12.67
C ASN A 657 -16.99 -14.61 -13.35
N ILE A 658 -18.10 -14.24 -14.00
CA ILE A 658 -18.85 -15.19 -14.84
C ILE A 658 -17.95 -15.69 -15.99
N ILE A 659 -17.27 -14.79 -16.68
CA ILE A 659 -16.37 -15.13 -17.79
C ILE A 659 -15.21 -16.00 -17.31
N ARG A 660 -14.51 -15.64 -16.23
CA ARG A 660 -13.43 -16.44 -15.63
C ARG A 660 -13.90 -17.86 -15.30
N SER A 661 -15.04 -17.96 -14.63
CA SER A 661 -15.61 -19.26 -14.22
C SER A 661 -15.89 -20.16 -15.42
N GLU A 662 -16.47 -19.64 -16.52
CA GLU A 662 -16.74 -20.44 -17.72
C GLU A 662 -15.48 -20.70 -18.56
N ALA A 663 -14.57 -19.74 -18.63
CA ALA A 663 -13.30 -19.87 -19.35
C ALA A 663 -12.36 -20.90 -18.72
N ALA A 664 -12.42 -21.16 -17.43
CA ALA A 664 -11.55 -22.10 -16.74
C ALA A 664 -11.57 -23.50 -17.36
N ALA A 665 -12.75 -24.03 -17.68
CA ALA A 665 -12.89 -25.34 -18.34
C ALA A 665 -12.35 -25.34 -19.78
N PHE A 666 -12.46 -24.24 -20.51
CA PHE A 666 -11.86 -24.06 -21.83
C PHE A 666 -10.32 -24.01 -21.75
N LEU A 667 -9.77 -23.19 -20.84
CA LEU A 667 -8.32 -23.08 -20.65
C LEU A 667 -7.69 -24.40 -20.23
N ALA A 668 -8.40 -25.19 -19.42
CA ALA A 668 -8.03 -26.56 -19.07
C ALA A 668 -8.22 -27.60 -20.22
N GLY A 669 -8.73 -27.18 -21.39
CA GLY A 669 -8.94 -28.06 -22.54
C GLY A 669 -10.14 -29.01 -22.43
N GLN A 670 -11.06 -28.77 -21.49
CA GLN A 670 -12.23 -29.61 -21.23
C GLN A 670 -13.46 -29.20 -22.05
N ARG A 671 -13.43 -28.02 -22.69
CA ARG A 671 -14.53 -27.43 -23.43
C ARG A 671 -14.03 -26.68 -24.66
N SER A 672 -14.84 -26.50 -25.70
CA SER A 672 -14.49 -25.66 -26.84
C SER A 672 -14.71 -24.17 -26.54
N ALA A 673 -14.09 -23.29 -27.33
CA ALA A 673 -14.25 -21.85 -27.22
C ALA A 673 -15.68 -21.42 -27.55
N GLU A 674 -16.31 -22.06 -28.57
CA GLU A 674 -17.70 -21.78 -29.01
C GLU A 674 -18.73 -22.19 -27.93
N GLU A 675 -18.49 -23.33 -27.27
CA GLU A 675 -19.37 -23.77 -26.18
C GLU A 675 -19.22 -22.84 -24.96
N THR A 676 -18.00 -22.41 -24.66
CA THR A 676 -17.74 -21.44 -23.60
C THR A 676 -18.42 -20.10 -23.90
N ALA A 677 -18.31 -19.61 -25.13
CA ALA A 677 -18.97 -18.36 -25.56
C ALA A 677 -20.47 -18.40 -25.35
N ARG A 678 -21.14 -19.51 -25.73
CA ARG A 678 -22.59 -19.70 -25.51
C ARG A 678 -22.96 -19.73 -24.03
N LEU A 679 -22.15 -20.33 -23.17
CA LEU A 679 -22.44 -20.36 -21.73
C LEU A 679 -22.23 -18.99 -21.10
N VAL A 680 -21.17 -18.26 -21.47
CA VAL A 680 -20.96 -16.88 -21.07
C VAL A 680 -22.13 -16.02 -21.51
N GLN A 681 -22.55 -16.11 -22.78
CA GLN A 681 -23.71 -15.40 -23.31
C GLN A 681 -24.97 -15.66 -22.44
N SER A 682 -25.28 -16.92 -22.15
CA SER A 682 -26.45 -17.28 -21.36
C SER A 682 -26.45 -16.70 -19.96
N ARG A 683 -25.28 -16.80 -19.25
CA ARG A 683 -25.17 -16.35 -17.86
C ARG A 683 -25.11 -14.82 -17.76
N VAL A 684 -24.34 -14.17 -18.64
CA VAL A 684 -24.21 -12.71 -18.65
C VAL A 684 -25.53 -12.06 -19.07
N SER A 685 -26.28 -12.63 -20.07
CA SER A 685 -27.59 -12.11 -20.46
C SER A 685 -28.58 -12.10 -19.28
N LEU A 686 -28.59 -13.16 -18.46
CA LEU A 686 -29.43 -13.22 -17.27
C LEU A 686 -29.07 -12.08 -16.31
N TYR A 687 -27.78 -11.96 -15.96
CA TYR A 687 -27.29 -10.91 -15.04
C TYR A 687 -27.61 -9.50 -15.57
N VAL A 688 -27.29 -9.22 -16.84
CA VAL A 688 -27.50 -7.89 -17.44
C VAL A 688 -29.00 -7.53 -17.47
N SER A 689 -29.86 -8.48 -17.80
CA SER A 689 -31.32 -8.26 -17.78
C SER A 689 -31.88 -8.01 -16.37
N GLU A 690 -31.33 -8.66 -15.35
CA GLU A 690 -31.68 -8.41 -13.93
C GLU A 690 -31.23 -7.04 -13.44
N GLN A 691 -30.12 -6.52 -13.97
CA GLN A 691 -29.66 -5.17 -13.62
C GLN A 691 -30.40 -4.05 -14.37
N HIS A 692 -31.05 -4.37 -15.48
CA HIS A 692 -31.85 -3.42 -16.26
C HIS A 692 -33.27 -3.21 -15.68
N ASN A 693 -33.87 -4.23 -15.03
CA ASN A 693 -35.17 -4.16 -14.39
C ASN A 693 -35.10 -3.47 -13.02
#